data_6d7469006643d5ec5339b73314fc3fc6
#
_entry.id   6d7469006643d5ec5339b73314fc3fc6
#
_cell.length_a   1.000
_cell.length_b   1.000
_cell.length_c   1.000
_cell.angle_alpha   90.00
_cell.angle_beta   90.00
_cell.angle_gamma   90.00
#
_symmetry.space_group_name_H-M   'P 1'
#
loop_
_entity.id
_entity.type
_entity.pdbx_description
1 polymer ?
#
loop_
_entity_poly.entity_id
_entity_poly.type
_entity_poly.pdbx_seq_one_letter_code
_entity_poly.pdbx_strand_id
1 'polypeptide(L)'
;MKWRTTATIAMCGLLSLGLASPVQAGPKASSPKHSSPKPGDKAIKPVDLDVMFIGAHPDDEAGQLGMLGYWNEYHGMKAGVITTTRGEGGGNATGLEEGPELGILREAEERKAVAYAGIEHIYNLDALDFWYTASAPLTEEVWGYQETLSRIVRVLRTTKPEVILTMNPSATQGNHGNHQKSAMLAVEAFYAAADPKAFPEQIKNEGLKPWRVSRIFQTGGSGTTGTNGPACETTFTPAEASNVIFGTWQGYESARHDGNRWNTVQTWARREYVSQGWGNSSFPTTNPANIGCNRLTLIDTRTPYPDPNVGAGTGALQGATLRAPGGLPLGTEVHVRPQKWEALAGQPIKVDTVLYSEKAIPGAKVTLDVPAGWRVSGNGNVGTLTPRKQVVKSFTVTPPAQVTVGERFKINATLTSKKDGSGTSSARVQGTAPVRGTLEPLEEIADFREWSVRNKTQQLDALIESLLNIPSGGTRDVKVNLTNHGTRVESGTVKLNVPAGFTVAQQQLSYSGLQPGARTSVTFTVTNSDTSLPTANRAPDNGAYRVGIETSFNGGSAIEPGVFNLVPTTTIPKAATAPVVDGHGHDHEYTGEVIDISTRWEGTAAPASDISGTAQLTHTDDALYAIFNITDDVLGTLLPAVDCKRPRRNDNIEFGIDPRGNSANTSTVFNVALFPATNDPANGNPPCFARERDNHQGGPETAPGLEIASVVTSNPYTGYRIEVKIPFSVLPDNIDPARMGMNILVNDSDTQDLSSQTRVGWSTWSGVRADPWRWGNAILPDLTARPSAPKAPIMPDTAAQSVNSPQTILQSSMDGVAPGGYAALPDGTVKIKKVTATNSKVSVELKVKKSGTARVFVWDGERVVAETTASLSKDRTLVLPLNGALPAGSSLLVSYERGDATAGLAHKLR
;
A
#
# COMPACT_ATOMS: atom_id res chain seq x y z
N MET A 1 9.29 26.85 24.66
CA MET A 1 8.82 26.89 26.07
C MET A 1 8.28 25.52 26.40
N LYS A 2 8.93 24.78 27.29
CA LYS A 2 8.64 23.38 27.60
C LYS A 2 7.42 23.27 28.50
N TRP A 3 6.46 22.48 28.16
CA TRP A 3 5.51 21.91 29.12
C TRP A 3 5.42 20.37 28.89
N ARG A 4 5.87 19.64 29.86
CA ARG A 4 5.64 18.21 30.01
C ARG A 4 4.43 18.04 30.91
N THR A 5 3.44 17.33 30.48
CA THR A 5 2.37 16.84 31.35
C THR A 5 2.42 15.30 31.33
N THR A 6 2.71 14.73 32.48
CA THR A 6 2.68 13.28 32.75
C THR A 6 1.24 12.93 33.08
N ALA A 7 0.59 12.12 32.28
CA ALA A 7 -0.70 11.54 32.59
C ALA A 7 -0.48 10.11 33.12
N THR A 8 -0.86 9.88 34.35
CA THR A 8 -0.90 8.57 35.03
C THR A 8 -2.28 7.99 34.79
N ILE A 9 -2.36 6.91 34.06
CA ILE A 9 -3.62 6.18 33.83
C ILE A 9 -3.73 5.08 34.87
N ALA A 10 -4.78 5.14 35.68
CA ALA A 10 -5.18 4.11 36.61
C ALA A 10 -6.10 3.10 35.89
N MET A 11 -5.71 1.84 35.89
CA MET A 11 -6.46 0.73 35.32
C MET A 11 -7.51 0.24 36.34
N CYS A 12 -8.80 0.35 36.03
CA CYS A 12 -9.87 -0.38 36.69
C CYS A 12 -10.31 -1.56 35.82
N GLY A 13 -10.02 -2.76 36.23
CA GLY A 13 -10.51 -3.97 35.61
C GLY A 13 -11.97 -4.26 35.98
N LEU A 14 -12.79 -4.56 35.00
CA LEU A 14 -14.07 -5.22 35.14
C LEU A 14 -14.15 -6.42 34.18
N LEU A 15 -14.19 -7.62 34.78
CA LEU A 15 -14.51 -8.86 34.07
C LEU A 15 -15.99 -8.87 33.69
N SER A 16 -16.28 -8.97 32.40
CA SER A 16 -17.58 -9.43 31.92
C SER A 16 -17.39 -10.79 31.22
N LEU A 17 -18.02 -11.83 31.80
CA LEU A 17 -18.12 -13.18 31.23
C LEU A 17 -19.13 -13.18 30.08
N GLY A 18 -18.64 -13.10 28.85
CA GLY A 18 -19.41 -13.43 27.67
C GLY A 18 -19.22 -14.89 27.28
N LEU A 19 -20.31 -15.62 27.10
CA LEU A 19 -20.35 -17.02 26.66
C LEU A 19 -19.92 -17.08 25.17
N ALA A 20 -18.65 -17.37 24.92
CA ALA A 20 -18.15 -17.65 23.56
C ALA A 20 -18.51 -19.09 23.17
N SER A 21 -19.12 -19.28 22.03
CA SER A 21 -19.24 -20.59 21.37
C SER A 21 -17.84 -21.14 21.06
N PRO A 22 -17.63 -22.47 21.11
CA PRO A 22 -16.29 -23.01 20.89
C PRO A 22 -15.86 -22.82 19.45
N VAL A 23 -14.97 -21.90 19.21
CA VAL A 23 -14.19 -21.84 17.97
C VAL A 23 -13.35 -23.11 17.90
N GLN A 24 -13.50 -23.89 16.83
CA GLN A 24 -12.68 -25.06 16.58
C GLN A 24 -11.26 -24.58 16.32
N ALA A 25 -10.40 -24.67 17.35
CA ALA A 25 -8.98 -24.30 17.26
C ALA A 25 -8.33 -25.17 16.18
N GLY A 26 -7.72 -24.53 15.19
CA GLY A 26 -6.80 -25.20 14.28
C GLY A 26 -5.63 -25.81 15.08
N PRO A 27 -4.90 -26.78 14.52
CA PRO A 27 -3.79 -27.40 15.21
C PRO A 27 -2.81 -26.31 15.63
N LYS A 28 -2.48 -26.26 16.91
CA LYS A 28 -1.48 -25.32 17.44
C LYS A 28 -0.19 -25.54 16.69
N ALA A 29 0.24 -24.54 15.90
CA ALA A 29 1.58 -24.51 15.38
C ALA A 29 2.52 -24.69 16.58
N SER A 30 3.35 -25.71 16.57
CA SER A 30 4.36 -25.90 17.61
C SER A 30 5.33 -24.73 17.51
N SER A 31 5.25 -23.78 18.41
CA SER A 31 6.20 -22.69 18.51
C SER A 31 7.61 -23.27 18.47
N PRO A 32 8.50 -22.80 17.58
CA PRO A 32 9.88 -23.28 17.56
C PRO A 32 10.48 -23.11 18.95
N LYS A 33 11.09 -24.16 19.49
CA LYS A 33 11.81 -24.07 20.75
C LYS A 33 13.07 -23.27 20.57
N HIS A 34 12.99 -21.96 20.69
CA HIS A 34 14.13 -21.06 20.62
C HIS A 34 15.00 -21.22 21.87
N SER A 35 16.24 -21.63 21.66
CA SER A 35 17.26 -21.58 22.71
C SER A 35 17.87 -20.19 22.75
N SER A 36 17.66 -19.46 23.85
CA SER A 36 18.33 -18.16 24.04
C SER A 36 19.84 -18.32 24.06
N PRO A 37 20.62 -17.44 23.41
CA PRO A 37 22.09 -17.47 23.45
C PRO A 37 22.61 -17.38 24.90
N LYS A 38 23.64 -18.14 25.21
CA LYS A 38 24.32 -18.05 26.51
C LYS A 38 25.26 -16.84 26.53
N PRO A 39 25.44 -16.16 27.69
CA PRO A 39 26.42 -15.07 27.81
C PRO A 39 27.82 -15.58 27.49
N GLY A 40 28.42 -15.09 26.43
CA GLY A 40 29.75 -15.48 25.98
C GLY A 40 29.82 -16.17 24.61
N ASP A 41 28.70 -16.33 23.93
CA ASP A 41 28.65 -16.93 22.60
C ASP A 41 29.28 -16.01 21.52
N LYS A 42 29.86 -16.69 20.48
CA LYS A 42 30.48 -16.03 19.31
C LYS A 42 29.49 -15.07 18.67
N ALA A 43 30.00 -14.01 18.03
CA ALA A 43 29.21 -13.06 17.25
C ALA A 43 28.16 -13.80 16.40
N ILE A 44 26.90 -13.40 16.56
CA ILE A 44 25.77 -13.99 15.85
C ILE A 44 26.02 -13.79 14.36
N LYS A 45 25.93 -14.87 13.57
CA LYS A 45 26.00 -14.76 12.12
C LYS A 45 24.62 -14.44 11.59
N PRO A 46 24.50 -13.39 10.77
CA PRO A 46 23.24 -13.13 10.07
C PRO A 46 22.79 -14.34 9.26
N VAL A 47 21.51 -14.57 9.20
CA VAL A 47 20.91 -15.62 8.38
C VAL A 47 21.00 -15.26 6.90
N ASP A 48 21.38 -16.22 6.04
CA ASP A 48 21.22 -16.09 4.59
C ASP A 48 19.81 -16.58 4.23
N LEU A 49 18.99 -15.71 3.59
CA LEU A 49 17.64 -15.98 3.15
C LEU A 49 17.58 -16.17 1.64
N ASP A 50 16.64 -16.98 1.16
CA ASP A 50 16.41 -17.19 -0.28
C ASP A 50 15.39 -16.20 -0.84
N VAL A 51 14.35 -15.89 -0.06
CA VAL A 51 13.22 -15.04 -0.47
C VAL A 51 12.96 -13.96 0.60
N MET A 52 12.74 -12.72 0.16
CA MET A 52 12.31 -11.62 1.03
C MET A 52 11.01 -11.05 0.52
N PHE A 53 9.96 -11.08 1.33
CA PHE A 53 8.77 -10.27 1.09
C PHE A 53 8.99 -8.87 1.67
N ILE A 54 8.60 -7.82 0.94
CA ILE A 54 8.67 -6.43 1.41
C ILE A 54 7.29 -5.82 1.27
N GLY A 55 6.66 -5.52 2.41
CA GLY A 55 5.33 -4.95 2.55
C GLY A 55 5.31 -3.69 3.40
N ALA A 56 4.15 -3.05 3.49
CA ALA A 56 3.91 -1.85 4.28
C ALA A 56 3.44 -2.21 5.70
N HIS A 57 2.52 -3.17 5.83
CA HIS A 57 1.84 -3.51 7.08
C HIS A 57 1.91 -5.00 7.38
N PRO A 58 1.76 -5.39 8.65
CA PRO A 58 1.47 -6.77 9.02
C PRO A 58 0.15 -7.22 8.38
N ASP A 59 0.21 -8.16 7.46
CA ASP A 59 -0.86 -8.80 6.67
C ASP A 59 -0.65 -8.76 5.14
N ASP A 60 0.20 -7.91 4.63
CA ASP A 60 0.47 -7.77 3.19
C ASP A 60 1.00 -9.06 2.55
N GLU A 61 1.74 -9.87 3.30
CA GLU A 61 2.28 -11.17 2.87
C GLU A 61 1.24 -12.30 2.95
N ALA A 62 0.10 -12.10 3.64
CA ALA A 62 -0.86 -13.16 3.96
C ALA A 62 -1.39 -13.91 2.72
N GLY A 63 -1.51 -13.20 1.59
CA GLY A 63 -1.90 -13.79 0.31
C GLY A 63 -0.84 -14.70 -0.33
N GLN A 64 0.38 -14.75 0.18
CA GLN A 64 1.51 -15.51 -0.38
C GLN A 64 1.97 -16.65 0.53
N LEU A 65 1.42 -16.76 1.74
CA LEU A 65 1.88 -17.73 2.74
C LEU A 65 1.71 -19.18 2.29
N GLY A 66 0.71 -19.50 1.46
CA GLY A 66 0.56 -20.83 0.89
C GLY A 66 1.73 -21.23 -0.01
N MET A 67 2.14 -20.32 -0.89
CA MET A 67 3.28 -20.50 -1.78
C MET A 67 4.61 -20.55 -1.02
N LEU A 68 4.83 -19.59 -0.12
CA LEU A 68 6.06 -19.52 0.68
C LEU A 68 6.22 -20.75 1.58
N GLY A 69 5.11 -21.24 2.16
CA GLY A 69 5.10 -22.46 2.95
C GLY A 69 5.41 -23.70 2.13
N TYR A 70 4.84 -23.83 0.94
CA TYR A 70 5.17 -24.91 0.00
C TYR A 70 6.66 -24.90 -0.37
N TRP A 71 7.23 -23.74 -0.71
CA TRP A 71 8.64 -23.60 -1.02
C TRP A 71 9.55 -23.91 0.17
N ASN A 72 9.15 -23.49 1.37
CA ASN A 72 9.90 -23.81 2.58
C ASN A 72 9.89 -25.30 2.88
N GLU A 73 8.70 -25.92 2.87
CA GLU A 73 8.55 -27.33 3.25
C GLU A 73 9.21 -28.29 2.27
N TYR A 74 8.97 -28.08 0.96
CA TYR A 74 9.39 -29.05 -0.06
C TYR A 74 10.72 -28.72 -0.76
N HIS A 75 11.17 -27.47 -0.67
CA HIS A 75 12.36 -27.00 -1.36
C HIS A 75 13.39 -26.38 -0.42
N GLY A 76 13.12 -26.37 0.90
CA GLY A 76 14.02 -25.84 1.92
C GLY A 76 14.30 -24.35 1.82
N MET A 77 13.45 -23.59 1.11
CA MET A 77 13.62 -22.16 0.93
C MET A 77 13.38 -21.41 2.24
N LYS A 78 14.33 -20.57 2.62
CA LYS A 78 14.22 -19.68 3.78
C LYS A 78 13.66 -18.35 3.34
N ALA A 79 12.48 -18.02 3.83
CA ALA A 79 11.86 -16.72 3.57
C ALA A 79 11.96 -15.79 4.79
N GLY A 80 11.99 -14.50 4.52
CA GLY A 80 11.84 -13.44 5.53
C GLY A 80 10.85 -12.40 5.05
N VAL A 81 10.41 -11.56 5.99
CA VAL A 81 9.50 -10.44 5.73
C VAL A 81 10.16 -9.15 6.21
N ILE A 82 10.14 -8.12 5.39
CA ILE A 82 10.34 -6.73 5.80
C ILE A 82 8.97 -6.08 5.84
N THR A 83 8.54 -5.63 7.01
CA THR A 83 7.31 -4.87 7.20
C THR A 83 7.69 -3.44 7.54
N THR A 84 7.31 -2.47 6.68
CA THR A 84 7.81 -1.09 6.80
C THR A 84 7.25 -0.41 8.05
N THR A 85 5.96 -0.61 8.35
CA THR A 85 5.29 -0.11 9.56
C THR A 85 4.76 -1.27 10.40
N ARG A 86 4.14 -1.01 11.54
CA ARG A 86 3.40 -2.03 12.30
C ARG A 86 1.88 -1.97 12.09
N GLY A 87 1.40 -1.12 11.18
CA GLY A 87 -0.03 -0.95 10.93
C GLY A 87 -0.76 -0.22 12.08
N GLU A 88 -0.01 0.52 12.89
CA GLU A 88 -0.50 1.25 14.08
C GLU A 88 -1.45 2.41 13.73
N GLY A 89 -1.37 2.93 12.50
CA GLY A 89 -2.28 3.97 11.98
C GLY A 89 -3.63 3.45 11.51
N GLY A 90 -3.80 2.13 11.45
CA GLY A 90 -5.06 1.50 11.05
C GLY A 90 -6.06 1.34 12.18
N GLY A 91 -7.28 0.90 11.85
CA GLY A 91 -8.31 0.58 12.82
C GLY A 91 -8.21 -0.85 13.34
N ASN A 92 -8.60 -1.09 14.58
CA ASN A 92 -8.74 -2.43 15.15
C ASN A 92 -10.18 -2.93 14.99
N ALA A 93 -10.37 -4.03 14.26
CA ALA A 93 -11.69 -4.58 13.98
C ALA A 93 -12.37 -5.27 15.18
N THR A 94 -11.61 -5.65 16.19
CA THR A 94 -12.14 -6.48 17.29
C THR A 94 -11.79 -5.96 18.69
N GLY A 95 -10.64 -5.26 18.84
CA GLY A 95 -10.14 -4.78 20.12
C GLY A 95 -10.26 -3.26 20.28
N LEU A 96 -9.76 -2.74 21.39
CA LEU A 96 -9.70 -1.30 21.69
C LEU A 96 -8.30 -0.71 21.48
N GLU A 97 -7.32 -1.55 21.18
CA GLU A 97 -5.94 -1.14 20.96
C GLU A 97 -5.83 -0.24 19.74
N GLU A 98 -5.13 0.88 19.87
CA GLU A 98 -4.84 1.85 18.83
C GLU A 98 -3.39 2.34 18.92
N GLY A 99 -2.89 2.94 17.86
CA GLY A 99 -1.54 3.47 17.82
C GLY A 99 -0.47 2.42 18.15
N PRO A 100 0.54 2.74 18.99
CA PRO A 100 1.63 1.81 19.30
C PRO A 100 1.19 0.47 19.88
N GLU A 101 0.09 0.43 20.63
CA GLU A 101 -0.45 -0.81 21.19
C GLU A 101 -1.02 -1.71 20.10
N LEU A 102 -1.74 -1.15 19.15
CA LEU A 102 -2.20 -1.86 17.95
C LEU A 102 -1.03 -2.37 17.12
N GLY A 103 0.03 -1.59 16.97
CA GLY A 103 1.22 -2.00 16.25
C GLY A 103 1.90 -3.23 16.88
N ILE A 104 2.00 -3.29 18.21
CA ILE A 104 2.55 -4.45 18.92
C ILE A 104 1.63 -5.68 18.75
N LEU A 105 0.31 -5.49 18.81
CA LEU A 105 -0.67 -6.55 18.58
C LEU A 105 -0.54 -7.12 17.17
N ARG A 106 -0.50 -6.26 16.15
CA ARG A 106 -0.39 -6.66 14.74
C ARG A 106 0.93 -7.36 14.41
N GLU A 107 2.05 -6.92 14.99
CA GLU A 107 3.31 -7.66 14.88
C GLU A 107 3.20 -9.06 15.47
N ALA A 108 2.49 -9.23 16.59
CA ALA A 108 2.25 -10.53 17.18
C ALA A 108 1.38 -11.43 16.30
N GLU A 109 0.34 -10.87 15.68
CA GLU A 109 -0.52 -11.56 14.70
C GLU A 109 0.28 -11.99 13.47
N GLU A 110 1.10 -11.10 12.88
CA GLU A 110 1.98 -11.39 11.76
C GLU A 110 2.93 -12.56 12.06
N ARG A 111 3.61 -12.53 13.20
CA ARG A 111 4.52 -13.61 13.60
C ARG A 111 3.83 -14.96 13.74
N LYS A 112 2.59 -14.99 14.22
CA LYS A 112 1.77 -16.21 14.26
C LYS A 112 1.39 -16.65 12.86
N ALA A 113 0.92 -15.73 12.03
CA ALA A 113 0.48 -16.02 10.67
C ALA A 113 1.60 -16.58 9.79
N VAL A 114 2.75 -15.91 9.76
CA VAL A 114 3.87 -16.34 8.90
C VAL A 114 4.53 -17.63 9.38
N ALA A 115 4.40 -17.98 10.67
CA ALA A 115 4.90 -19.24 11.21
C ALA A 115 4.26 -20.47 10.57
N TYR A 116 3.00 -20.39 10.10
CA TYR A 116 2.36 -21.45 9.30
C TYR A 116 3.16 -21.77 8.03
N ALA A 117 3.77 -20.77 7.42
CA ALA A 117 4.63 -20.95 6.25
C ALA A 117 6.09 -21.33 6.60
N GLY A 118 6.43 -21.47 7.89
CA GLY A 118 7.79 -21.73 8.36
C GLY A 118 8.70 -20.50 8.28
N ILE A 119 8.15 -19.31 8.29
CA ILE A 119 8.91 -18.05 8.30
C ILE A 119 9.16 -17.65 9.75
N GLU A 120 10.42 -17.41 10.08
CA GLU A 120 10.90 -17.04 11.42
C GLU A 120 11.52 -15.63 11.46
N HIS A 121 11.75 -15.00 10.30
CA HIS A 121 12.53 -13.77 10.16
C HIS A 121 11.63 -12.62 9.69
N ILE A 122 11.28 -11.72 10.62
CA ILE A 122 10.50 -10.52 10.36
C ILE A 122 11.31 -9.30 10.79
N TYR A 123 11.49 -8.37 9.88
CA TYR A 123 12.26 -7.13 10.06
C TYR A 123 11.34 -5.93 9.97
N ASN A 124 10.85 -5.50 11.12
CA ASN A 124 10.05 -4.29 11.22
C ASN A 124 10.95 -3.06 11.12
N LEU A 125 10.64 -2.14 10.20
CA LEU A 125 11.44 -0.94 10.01
C LEU A 125 10.98 0.23 10.89
N ASP A 126 9.89 0.10 11.63
CA ASP A 126 9.36 1.13 12.51
C ASP A 126 9.15 2.49 11.80
N ALA A 127 8.82 2.48 10.52
CA ALA A 127 8.29 3.67 9.87
C ALA A 127 6.86 3.92 10.37
N LEU A 128 6.45 5.18 10.42
CA LEU A 128 5.14 5.55 10.94
C LEU A 128 4.03 5.04 10.03
N ASP A 129 3.13 4.23 10.55
CA ASP A 129 1.82 4.06 9.93
C ASP A 129 0.91 5.20 10.40
N PHE A 130 0.30 5.86 9.46
CA PHE A 130 -0.56 7.00 9.74
C PHE A 130 -1.82 6.85 8.89
N TRP A 131 -2.85 7.63 9.19
CA TRP A 131 -4.16 7.58 8.57
C TRP A 131 -4.15 7.13 7.09
N TYR A 132 -5.25 6.63 6.59
CA TYR A 132 -5.36 6.14 5.23
C TYR A 132 -5.15 7.25 4.20
N THR A 133 -4.09 7.15 3.41
CA THR A 133 -3.80 8.09 2.33
C THR A 133 -3.58 7.36 1.00
N ALA A 134 -4.10 7.92 -0.08
CA ALA A 134 -3.83 7.43 -1.42
C ALA A 134 -2.46 7.89 -1.97
N SER A 135 -1.76 8.78 -1.28
CA SER A 135 -0.57 9.48 -1.78
C SER A 135 0.74 8.84 -1.37
N ALA A 136 1.48 8.26 -2.32
CA ALA A 136 2.86 7.82 -2.12
C ALA A 136 3.84 8.99 -1.86
N PRO A 137 3.73 10.17 -2.49
CA PRO A 137 4.54 11.33 -2.15
C PRO A 137 4.41 11.77 -0.68
N LEU A 138 3.20 11.82 -0.13
CA LEU A 138 3.01 12.13 1.29
C LEU A 138 3.64 11.08 2.20
N THR A 139 3.49 9.80 1.85
CA THR A 139 4.14 8.71 2.59
C THR A 139 5.66 8.84 2.55
N GLU A 140 6.23 9.23 1.40
CA GLU A 140 7.67 9.48 1.27
C GLU A 140 8.15 10.59 2.22
N GLU A 141 7.39 11.68 2.33
CA GLU A 141 7.71 12.79 3.21
C GLU A 141 7.69 12.36 4.69
N VAL A 142 6.67 11.59 5.10
CA VAL A 142 6.54 11.09 6.48
C VAL A 142 7.65 10.08 6.83
N TRP A 143 7.95 9.14 5.92
CA TRP A 143 8.92 8.07 6.20
C TRP A 143 10.37 8.47 6.04
N GLY A 144 10.67 9.55 5.31
CA GLY A 144 12.03 9.93 4.94
C GLY A 144 12.64 8.96 3.93
N TYR A 145 12.58 9.33 2.64
CA TYR A 145 12.95 8.46 1.51
C TYR A 145 14.31 7.77 1.66
N GLN A 146 15.38 8.57 1.86
CA GLN A 146 16.75 8.04 1.91
C GLN A 146 16.98 7.16 3.14
N GLU A 147 16.37 7.50 4.25
CA GLU A 147 16.51 6.77 5.50
C GLU A 147 15.86 5.40 5.39
N THR A 148 14.60 5.34 4.96
CA THR A 148 13.85 4.07 4.85
C THR A 148 14.47 3.16 3.79
N LEU A 149 14.87 3.70 2.62
CA LEU A 149 15.59 2.95 1.60
C LEU A 149 16.93 2.39 2.13
N SER A 150 17.68 3.19 2.89
CA SER A 150 18.94 2.74 3.52
C SER A 150 18.72 1.55 4.44
N ARG A 151 17.64 1.56 5.24
CA ARG A 151 17.30 0.48 6.17
C ARG A 151 16.92 -0.81 5.42
N ILE A 152 16.10 -0.72 4.37
CA ILE A 152 15.79 -1.88 3.51
C ILE A 152 17.08 -2.44 2.88
N VAL A 153 17.91 -1.60 2.29
CA VAL A 153 19.18 -2.02 1.65
C VAL A 153 20.11 -2.70 2.65
N ARG A 154 20.16 -2.21 3.90
CA ARG A 154 20.96 -2.83 4.96
C ARG A 154 20.47 -4.23 5.29
N VAL A 155 19.16 -4.42 5.44
CA VAL A 155 18.58 -5.75 5.68
C VAL A 155 18.90 -6.68 4.50
N LEU A 156 18.72 -6.25 3.24
CA LEU A 156 19.02 -7.05 2.06
C LEU A 156 20.52 -7.42 1.97
N ARG A 157 21.44 -6.50 2.25
CA ARG A 157 22.89 -6.77 2.28
C ARG A 157 23.29 -7.70 3.41
N THR A 158 22.53 -7.71 4.49
CA THR A 158 22.79 -8.57 5.66
C THR A 158 22.25 -9.98 5.43
N THR A 159 21.03 -10.12 4.94
CA THR A 159 20.31 -11.40 4.81
C THR A 159 20.42 -12.03 3.42
N LYS A 160 20.84 -11.29 2.41
CA LYS A 160 21.21 -11.71 1.05
C LYS A 160 20.17 -12.54 0.31
N PRO A 161 18.90 -12.14 0.23
CA PRO A 161 17.90 -12.89 -0.50
C PRO A 161 18.16 -12.85 -2.02
N GLU A 162 17.89 -13.94 -2.71
CA GLU A 162 17.95 -14.01 -4.18
C GLU A 162 16.69 -13.50 -4.84
N VAL A 163 15.54 -13.58 -4.16
CA VAL A 163 14.23 -13.19 -4.71
C VAL A 163 13.56 -12.19 -3.78
N ILE A 164 13.07 -11.09 -4.35
CA ILE A 164 12.19 -10.16 -3.65
C ILE A 164 10.76 -10.34 -4.18
N LEU A 165 9.81 -10.40 -3.26
CA LEU A 165 8.38 -10.27 -3.49
C LEU A 165 7.93 -8.95 -2.90
N THR A 166 7.05 -8.22 -3.61
CA THR A 166 6.49 -6.98 -3.08
C THR A 166 5.07 -6.75 -3.62
N MET A 167 4.45 -5.68 -3.21
CA MET A 167 3.09 -5.30 -3.58
C MET A 167 3.07 -4.57 -4.93
N ASN A 168 1.89 -4.06 -5.30
CA ASN A 168 1.74 -3.19 -6.47
C ASN A 168 2.27 -1.77 -6.13
N PRO A 169 3.29 -1.23 -6.86
CA PRO A 169 3.78 0.12 -6.62
C PRO A 169 2.96 1.22 -7.29
N SER A 170 1.95 0.87 -8.12
CA SER A 170 1.24 1.87 -8.91
C SER A 170 0.08 2.52 -8.16
N ALA A 171 -0.22 3.78 -8.49
CA ALA A 171 -1.32 4.58 -7.96
C ALA A 171 -2.67 4.12 -8.54
N THR A 172 -3.01 2.84 -8.36
CA THR A 172 -4.30 2.27 -8.76
C THR A 172 -5.34 2.49 -7.68
N GLN A 173 -6.60 2.50 -8.08
CA GLN A 173 -7.72 2.61 -7.15
C GLN A 173 -7.61 1.60 -5.99
N GLY A 174 -7.82 2.08 -4.77
CA GLY A 174 -7.76 1.27 -3.55
C GLY A 174 -6.35 0.89 -3.08
N ASN A 175 -5.31 1.22 -3.84
CA ASN A 175 -3.92 1.01 -3.44
C ASN A 175 -3.39 2.27 -2.75
N HIS A 176 -3.45 2.32 -1.43
CA HIS A 176 -3.06 3.52 -0.68
C HIS A 176 -1.53 3.77 -0.65
N GLY A 177 -1.14 4.98 -0.25
CA GLY A 177 0.24 5.48 -0.40
C GLY A 177 1.30 4.65 0.31
N ASN A 178 1.01 4.09 1.50
CA ASN A 178 1.97 3.24 2.22
C ASN A 178 2.29 1.96 1.44
N HIS A 179 1.28 1.31 0.83
CA HIS A 179 1.49 0.16 -0.06
C HIS A 179 2.32 0.52 -1.29
N GLN A 180 1.91 1.60 -1.99
CA GLN A 180 2.63 2.08 -3.16
C GLN A 180 4.09 2.35 -2.81
N LYS A 181 4.34 3.12 -1.75
CA LYS A 181 5.69 3.56 -1.36
C LYS A 181 6.57 2.40 -0.90
N SER A 182 6.05 1.47 -0.12
CA SER A 182 6.78 0.27 0.27
C SER A 182 7.23 -0.54 -0.94
N ALA A 183 6.34 -0.73 -1.92
CA ALA A 183 6.67 -1.45 -3.15
C ALA A 183 7.64 -0.66 -4.05
N MET A 184 7.53 0.66 -4.13
CA MET A 184 8.49 1.52 -4.84
C MET A 184 9.88 1.40 -4.21
N LEU A 185 9.97 1.45 -2.88
CA LEU A 185 11.22 1.28 -2.14
C LEU A 185 11.82 -0.13 -2.33
N ALA A 186 10.99 -1.19 -2.43
CA ALA A 186 11.46 -2.54 -2.72
C ALA A 186 12.11 -2.63 -4.11
N VAL A 187 11.53 -1.98 -5.13
CA VAL A 187 12.12 -1.89 -6.48
C VAL A 187 13.45 -1.12 -6.46
N GLU A 188 13.49 -0.01 -5.76
CA GLU A 188 14.72 0.78 -5.64
C GLU A 188 15.81 0.05 -4.86
N ALA A 189 15.43 -0.66 -3.79
CA ALA A 189 16.34 -1.47 -2.99
C ALA A 189 16.93 -2.65 -3.80
N PHE A 190 16.16 -3.25 -4.72
CA PHE A 190 16.67 -4.25 -5.65
C PHE A 190 17.88 -3.74 -6.43
N TYR A 191 17.86 -2.48 -6.89
CA TYR A 191 18.99 -1.88 -7.58
C TYR A 191 20.07 -1.40 -6.62
N ALA A 192 19.71 -0.68 -5.56
CA ALA A 192 20.62 -0.04 -4.62
C ALA A 192 21.45 -1.03 -3.81
N ALA A 193 20.91 -2.19 -3.43
CA ALA A 193 21.65 -3.21 -2.70
C ALA A 193 22.87 -3.71 -3.49
N ALA A 194 22.77 -3.76 -4.82
CA ALA A 194 23.85 -4.17 -5.71
C ALA A 194 24.88 -3.07 -6.02
N ASP A 195 24.52 -1.81 -5.81
CA ASP A 195 25.39 -0.67 -6.14
C ASP A 195 26.31 -0.32 -4.95
N PRO A 196 27.64 -0.46 -5.06
CA PRO A 196 28.56 -0.06 -3.99
C PRO A 196 28.58 1.45 -3.71
N LYS A 197 28.03 2.27 -4.60
CA LYS A 197 27.92 3.72 -4.40
C LYS A 197 26.67 4.13 -3.62
N ALA A 198 25.66 3.28 -3.59
CA ALA A 198 24.48 3.47 -2.75
C ALA A 198 24.84 3.08 -1.31
N PHE A 199 24.59 4.00 -0.39
CA PHE A 199 24.88 3.80 1.05
C PHE A 199 26.29 3.25 1.31
N PRO A 200 27.36 3.94 0.89
CA PRO A 200 28.75 3.45 0.98
C PRO A 200 29.22 3.29 2.42
N GLU A 201 28.58 3.94 3.40
CA GLU A 201 28.85 3.79 4.83
C GLU A 201 28.53 2.38 5.34
N GLN A 202 27.50 1.73 4.81
CA GLN A 202 27.19 0.33 5.14
C GLN A 202 28.32 -0.61 4.74
N ILE A 203 29.04 -0.30 3.67
CA ILE A 203 30.18 -1.09 3.20
C ILE A 203 31.45 -0.74 3.99
N LYS A 204 31.72 0.58 4.14
CA LYS A 204 32.97 1.06 4.75
C LYS A 204 32.99 0.92 6.27
N ASN A 205 31.87 1.21 6.93
CA ASN A 205 31.80 1.31 8.38
C ASN A 205 31.21 0.06 9.05
N GLU A 206 30.28 -0.63 8.36
CA GLU A 206 29.58 -1.79 8.88
C GLU A 206 30.11 -3.11 8.30
N GLY A 207 30.97 -3.06 7.25
CA GLY A 207 31.58 -4.23 6.64
C GLY A 207 30.64 -5.06 5.77
N LEU A 208 29.45 -4.55 5.46
CA LEU A 208 28.51 -5.21 4.56
C LEU A 208 29.06 -5.25 3.13
N LYS A 209 28.54 -6.14 2.31
CA LYS A 209 28.92 -6.26 0.90
C LYS A 209 27.74 -5.92 0.01
N PRO A 210 27.96 -5.33 -1.18
CA PRO A 210 26.92 -5.21 -2.18
C PRO A 210 26.28 -6.57 -2.43
N TRP A 211 24.95 -6.61 -2.49
CA TRP A 211 24.20 -7.83 -2.76
C TRP A 211 23.38 -7.70 -4.04
N ARG A 212 23.55 -8.66 -4.95
CA ARG A 212 22.87 -8.66 -6.26
C ARG A 212 21.67 -9.58 -6.22
N VAL A 213 20.53 -9.05 -5.76
CA VAL A 213 19.27 -9.80 -5.79
C VAL A 213 18.99 -10.27 -7.22
N SER A 214 18.64 -11.53 -7.41
CA SER A 214 18.47 -12.17 -8.72
C SER A 214 17.25 -11.63 -9.45
N ARG A 215 16.09 -11.51 -8.78
CA ARG A 215 14.84 -11.01 -9.38
C ARG A 215 13.89 -10.42 -8.36
N ILE A 216 12.99 -9.58 -8.88
CA ILE A 216 11.92 -8.97 -8.10
C ILE A 216 10.56 -9.18 -8.77
N PHE A 217 9.57 -9.54 -7.98
CA PHE A 217 8.19 -9.76 -8.41
C PHE A 217 7.22 -8.85 -7.65
N GLN A 218 6.18 -8.44 -8.37
CA GLN A 218 4.94 -7.99 -7.78
C GLN A 218 4.05 -9.21 -7.49
N THR A 219 3.39 -9.25 -6.33
CA THR A 219 2.39 -10.27 -6.01
C THR A 219 1.14 -10.09 -6.88
N GLY A 220 0.50 -11.20 -7.20
CA GLY A 220 -0.66 -11.23 -8.08
C GLY A 220 -0.32 -11.32 -9.57
N GLY A 221 -1.36 -11.37 -10.39
CA GLY A 221 -1.29 -11.41 -11.85
C GLY A 221 -2.62 -11.75 -12.48
N SER A 222 -3.06 -10.94 -13.44
CA SER A 222 -4.32 -11.14 -14.19
C SER A 222 -4.13 -12.04 -15.39
N GLY A 223 -5.07 -12.93 -15.65
CA GLY A 223 -5.06 -13.85 -16.77
C GLY A 223 -6.42 -14.12 -17.35
N THR A 224 -6.42 -14.66 -18.58
CA THR A 224 -7.64 -15.00 -19.34
C THR A 224 -8.00 -16.49 -19.23
N THR A 225 -7.02 -17.36 -19.03
CA THR A 225 -7.21 -18.82 -18.92
C THR A 225 -6.22 -19.43 -17.93
N GLY A 226 -6.42 -20.70 -17.57
CA GLY A 226 -5.50 -21.45 -16.73
C GLY A 226 -5.41 -20.92 -15.30
N THR A 227 -6.53 -20.48 -14.71
CA THR A 227 -6.52 -19.82 -13.40
C THR A 227 -6.58 -20.80 -12.24
N ASN A 228 -7.22 -21.96 -12.40
CA ASN A 228 -7.51 -22.94 -11.35
C ASN A 228 -7.03 -24.35 -11.70
N GLY A 229 -6.99 -25.22 -10.70
CA GLY A 229 -6.51 -26.60 -10.78
C GLY A 229 -4.98 -26.68 -10.87
N PRO A 230 -4.40 -27.89 -10.78
CA PRO A 230 -2.95 -28.10 -10.85
C PRO A 230 -2.31 -27.55 -12.13
N ALA A 231 -3.07 -27.57 -13.23
CA ALA A 231 -2.64 -27.03 -14.51
C ALA A 231 -2.43 -25.50 -14.50
N CYS A 232 -2.90 -24.78 -13.48
CA CYS A 232 -2.68 -23.34 -13.37
C CYS A 232 -1.21 -22.93 -13.37
N GLU A 233 -0.29 -23.84 -13.05
CA GLU A 233 1.16 -23.60 -13.11
C GLU A 233 1.72 -23.60 -14.53
N THR A 234 1.03 -24.27 -15.49
CA THR A 234 1.60 -24.57 -16.82
C THR A 234 0.70 -24.15 -17.98
N THR A 235 -0.52 -23.69 -17.73
CA THR A 235 -1.47 -23.31 -18.78
C THR A 235 -1.99 -21.88 -18.67
N PHE A 236 -1.39 -21.09 -17.79
CA PHE A 236 -1.85 -19.73 -17.53
C PHE A 236 -1.52 -18.80 -18.70
N THR A 237 -2.53 -18.05 -19.13
CA THR A 237 -2.36 -17.00 -20.15
C THR A 237 -2.52 -15.63 -19.48
N PRO A 238 -1.45 -14.82 -19.39
CA PRO A 238 -1.55 -13.45 -18.89
C PRO A 238 -2.52 -12.61 -19.71
N ALA A 239 -3.28 -11.74 -19.04
CA ALA A 239 -4.15 -10.76 -19.72
C ALA A 239 -3.34 -9.80 -20.60
N GLU A 240 -2.17 -9.36 -20.12
CA GLU A 240 -1.16 -8.66 -20.91
C GLU A 240 -0.08 -9.66 -21.35
N ALA A 241 -0.07 -10.00 -22.65
CA ALA A 241 0.76 -11.06 -23.24
C ALA A 241 2.28 -10.85 -23.04
N SER A 242 2.72 -9.60 -22.85
CA SER A 242 4.12 -9.30 -22.58
C SER A 242 4.53 -9.58 -21.13
N ASN A 243 3.59 -9.72 -20.20
CA ASN A 243 3.89 -10.04 -18.81
C ASN A 243 4.45 -11.46 -18.65
N VAL A 244 5.37 -11.59 -17.70
CA VAL A 244 5.93 -12.87 -17.26
C VAL A 244 5.36 -13.16 -15.87
N ILE A 245 4.47 -14.15 -15.79
CA ILE A 245 3.72 -14.45 -14.58
C ILE A 245 3.91 -15.92 -14.22
N PHE A 246 4.47 -16.16 -13.04
CA PHE A 246 4.61 -17.50 -12.49
C PHE A 246 3.46 -17.82 -11.56
N GLY A 247 3.08 -19.10 -11.50
CA GLY A 247 2.06 -19.61 -10.59
C GLY A 247 2.59 -20.76 -9.74
N THR A 248 2.21 -20.80 -8.47
CA THR A 248 2.39 -21.95 -7.59
C THR A 248 1.04 -22.42 -7.11
N TRP A 249 0.67 -23.63 -7.44
CA TRP A 249 -0.63 -24.19 -7.08
C TRP A 249 -0.76 -24.36 -5.58
N GLN A 250 -1.83 -23.84 -5.00
CA GLN A 250 -2.08 -23.90 -3.57
C GLN A 250 -2.71 -25.22 -3.10
N GLY A 251 -2.94 -26.14 -4.02
CA GLY A 251 -3.53 -27.44 -3.71
C GLY A 251 -2.54 -28.52 -3.29
N TYR A 252 -1.23 -28.21 -3.20
CA TYR A 252 -0.26 -29.15 -2.62
C TYR A 252 -0.59 -29.41 -1.15
N GLU A 253 -0.44 -30.67 -0.71
CA GLU A 253 -0.67 -31.07 0.68
C GLU A 253 0.57 -30.76 1.53
N SER A 254 0.36 -30.28 2.74
CA SER A 254 1.43 -30.01 3.70
C SER A 254 1.55 -31.15 4.70
N ALA A 255 2.69 -31.81 4.75
CA ALA A 255 2.97 -32.83 5.76
C ALA A 255 3.08 -32.24 7.18
N ARG A 256 3.53 -30.97 7.30
CA ARG A 256 3.59 -30.26 8.60
C ARG A 256 2.22 -29.92 9.17
N HIS A 257 1.19 -29.91 8.33
CA HIS A 257 -0.16 -29.53 8.69
C HIS A 257 -1.15 -30.68 8.43
N ASP A 258 -0.74 -31.90 8.82
CA ASP A 258 -1.59 -33.11 8.81
C ASP A 258 -2.23 -33.39 7.44
N GLY A 259 -1.54 -33.13 6.34
CA GLY A 259 -2.00 -33.36 4.97
C GLY A 259 -3.00 -32.30 4.46
N ASN A 260 -3.25 -31.23 5.22
CA ASN A 260 -4.09 -30.13 4.72
C ASN A 260 -3.42 -29.42 3.55
N ARG A 261 -4.23 -28.91 2.62
CA ARG A 261 -3.71 -28.19 1.45
C ARG A 261 -3.27 -26.77 1.80
N TRP A 262 -2.28 -26.27 1.08
CA TRP A 262 -1.73 -24.94 1.37
C TRP A 262 -2.75 -23.80 1.27
N ASN A 263 -3.79 -23.91 0.45
CA ASN A 263 -4.88 -22.91 0.46
C ASN A 263 -5.63 -22.88 1.82
N THR A 264 -5.82 -24.04 2.46
CA THR A 264 -6.45 -24.15 3.78
C THR A 264 -5.49 -23.62 4.86
N VAL A 265 -4.22 -24.00 4.80
CA VAL A 265 -3.19 -23.53 5.72
C VAL A 265 -3.03 -22.00 5.64
N GLN A 266 -3.03 -21.44 4.43
CA GLN A 266 -3.02 -19.97 4.23
C GLN A 266 -4.25 -19.31 4.86
N THR A 267 -5.42 -19.95 4.82
CA THR A 267 -6.62 -19.41 5.48
C THR A 267 -6.47 -19.44 7.00
N TRP A 268 -5.86 -20.49 7.56
CA TRP A 268 -5.55 -20.48 8.99
C TRP A 268 -4.58 -19.36 9.36
N ALA A 269 -3.50 -19.21 8.60
CA ALA A 269 -2.56 -18.12 8.79
C ALA A 269 -3.26 -16.74 8.72
N ARG A 270 -4.11 -16.54 7.71
CA ARG A 270 -4.88 -15.31 7.55
C ARG A 270 -5.80 -15.01 8.74
N ARG A 271 -6.34 -16.04 9.38
CA ARG A 271 -7.23 -15.89 10.56
C ARG A 271 -6.51 -15.40 11.81
N GLU A 272 -5.18 -15.46 11.84
CA GLU A 272 -4.41 -14.89 12.95
C GLU A 272 -4.48 -13.35 12.96
N TYR A 273 -4.79 -12.71 11.83
CA TYR A 273 -4.99 -11.26 11.73
C TYR A 273 -6.37 -10.85 12.25
N VAL A 274 -6.60 -11.08 13.54
CA VAL A 274 -7.88 -10.81 14.21
C VAL A 274 -8.18 -9.32 14.24
N SER A 275 -7.16 -8.48 14.46
CA SER A 275 -7.31 -7.02 14.45
C SER A 275 -7.74 -6.46 13.08
N GLN A 276 -7.55 -7.22 11.99
CA GLN A 276 -8.05 -6.89 10.66
C GLN A 276 -9.49 -7.38 10.41
N GLY A 277 -10.11 -8.05 11.38
CA GLY A 277 -11.42 -8.66 11.20
C GLY A 277 -11.41 -9.99 10.43
N TRP A 278 -10.24 -10.60 10.21
CA TRP A 278 -10.10 -11.81 9.39
C TRP A 278 -10.25 -13.12 10.16
N GLY A 279 -10.43 -13.06 11.49
CA GLY A 279 -10.57 -14.24 12.33
C GLY A 279 -11.67 -15.22 11.88
N ASN A 280 -12.72 -14.71 11.23
CA ASN A 280 -13.84 -15.49 10.71
C ASN A 280 -13.79 -15.72 9.20
N SER A 281 -12.65 -15.51 8.53
CA SER A 281 -12.50 -15.76 7.09
C SER A 281 -12.98 -17.15 6.71
N SER A 282 -13.84 -17.26 5.68
CA SER A 282 -14.38 -18.52 5.23
C SER A 282 -13.29 -19.45 4.68
N PHE A 283 -13.46 -20.76 4.88
CA PHE A 283 -12.53 -21.72 4.32
C PHE A 283 -12.65 -21.79 2.79
N PRO A 284 -11.52 -21.93 2.10
CA PRO A 284 -11.52 -22.04 0.64
C PRO A 284 -12.08 -23.40 0.19
N THR A 285 -12.31 -23.51 -1.12
CA THR A 285 -12.69 -24.77 -1.74
C THR A 285 -11.66 -25.88 -1.47
N THR A 286 -12.14 -27.07 -1.16
CA THR A 286 -11.31 -28.28 -1.03
C THR A 286 -11.20 -29.07 -2.34
N ASN A 287 -12.01 -28.72 -3.37
CA ASN A 287 -11.93 -29.37 -4.67
C ASN A 287 -10.65 -28.95 -5.41
N PRO A 288 -9.72 -29.88 -5.67
CA PRO A 288 -8.45 -29.55 -6.31
C PRO A 288 -8.56 -28.82 -7.65
N ALA A 289 -9.62 -29.11 -8.42
CA ALA A 289 -9.85 -28.49 -9.72
C ALA A 289 -10.18 -26.98 -9.62
N ASN A 290 -10.69 -26.55 -8.45
CA ASN A 290 -11.10 -25.17 -8.21
C ASN A 290 -10.07 -24.36 -7.38
N ILE A 291 -9.01 -25.02 -6.91
CA ILE A 291 -7.94 -24.34 -6.18
C ILE A 291 -7.04 -23.61 -7.18
N GLY A 292 -6.82 -22.33 -6.98
CA GLY A 292 -5.97 -21.49 -7.82
C GLY A 292 -4.49 -21.60 -7.51
N CYS A 293 -3.71 -20.82 -8.27
CA CYS A 293 -2.30 -20.57 -8.01
C CYS A 293 -2.09 -19.23 -7.29
N ASN A 294 -1.17 -19.17 -6.35
CA ASN A 294 -0.51 -17.90 -6.02
C ASN A 294 0.29 -17.43 -7.24
N ARG A 295 0.16 -16.15 -7.57
CA ARG A 295 0.76 -15.59 -8.78
C ARG A 295 1.79 -14.52 -8.44
N LEU A 296 2.83 -14.49 -9.27
CA LEU A 296 3.92 -13.53 -9.20
C LEU A 296 4.17 -12.95 -10.58
N THR A 297 4.01 -11.63 -10.72
CA THR A 297 4.32 -10.90 -11.95
C THR A 297 5.74 -10.35 -11.88
N LEU A 298 6.58 -10.73 -12.85
CA LEU A 298 7.97 -10.30 -12.90
C LEU A 298 8.09 -8.79 -13.17
N ILE A 299 8.70 -8.06 -12.23
CA ILE A 299 9.08 -6.65 -12.41
C ILE A 299 10.41 -6.58 -13.17
N ASP A 300 11.48 -7.16 -12.60
CA ASP A 300 12.80 -7.21 -13.25
C ASP A 300 13.57 -8.47 -12.84
N THR A 301 14.53 -8.86 -13.65
CA THR A 301 15.41 -10.00 -13.38
C THR A 301 16.82 -9.79 -13.91
N ARG A 302 17.81 -10.09 -13.08
CA ARG A 302 19.20 -10.22 -13.51
C ARG A 302 19.53 -11.62 -13.99
N THR A 303 18.81 -12.63 -13.49
CA THR A 303 19.10 -14.06 -13.76
C THR A 303 18.12 -14.64 -14.77
N PRO A 304 18.56 -15.57 -15.60
CA PRO A 304 17.68 -16.31 -16.49
C PRO A 304 16.58 -17.04 -15.72
N TYR A 305 15.44 -17.22 -16.35
CA TYR A 305 14.30 -17.96 -15.81
C TYR A 305 13.74 -18.95 -16.84
N PRO A 306 13.08 -20.02 -16.39
CA PRO A 306 12.38 -20.92 -17.29
C PRO A 306 11.13 -20.27 -17.88
N ASP A 307 10.60 -20.82 -18.96
CA ASP A 307 9.26 -20.44 -19.40
C ASP A 307 8.28 -20.65 -18.24
N PRO A 308 7.45 -19.64 -17.89
CA PRO A 308 6.48 -19.75 -16.80
C PRO A 308 5.53 -20.96 -16.93
N ASN A 309 5.23 -21.38 -18.17
CA ASN A 309 4.39 -22.54 -18.44
C ASN A 309 5.11 -23.90 -18.36
N VAL A 310 6.40 -23.91 -18.07
CA VAL A 310 7.22 -25.13 -17.96
C VAL A 310 7.83 -25.28 -16.56
N GLY A 311 8.03 -24.15 -15.86
CA GLY A 311 8.73 -24.13 -14.57
C GLY A 311 7.96 -24.73 -13.39
N ALA A 312 6.67 -24.98 -13.53
CA ALA A 312 5.77 -25.45 -12.47
C ALA A 312 5.88 -24.60 -11.18
N GLY A 313 5.47 -25.11 -10.03
CA GLY A 313 5.41 -24.39 -8.75
C GLY A 313 6.71 -23.80 -8.24
N THR A 314 7.86 -24.15 -8.82
CA THR A 314 9.17 -23.58 -8.50
C THR A 314 9.73 -22.66 -9.59
N GLY A 315 8.96 -22.38 -10.65
CA GLY A 315 9.45 -21.59 -11.78
C GLY A 315 10.03 -20.23 -11.40
N ALA A 316 9.41 -19.56 -10.44
CA ALA A 316 9.91 -18.28 -9.92
C ALA A 316 11.28 -18.37 -9.22
N LEU A 317 11.65 -19.53 -8.70
CA LEU A 317 12.92 -19.80 -7.99
C LEU A 317 14.03 -20.29 -8.92
N GLN A 318 13.68 -20.92 -10.04
CA GLN A 318 14.64 -21.54 -10.97
C GLN A 318 15.52 -20.48 -11.63
N GLY A 319 16.83 -20.70 -11.58
CA GLY A 319 17.86 -19.76 -12.04
C GLY A 319 18.25 -18.71 -10.99
N ALA A 320 17.46 -18.54 -9.93
CA ALA A 320 17.79 -17.69 -8.78
C ALA A 320 18.32 -18.50 -7.60
N THR A 321 17.48 -19.29 -6.96
CA THR A 321 17.85 -20.15 -5.82
C THR A 321 17.99 -21.62 -6.21
N LEU A 322 17.19 -22.09 -7.16
CA LEU A 322 17.21 -23.44 -7.70
C LEU A 322 17.81 -23.44 -9.11
N ARG A 323 18.67 -24.37 -9.42
CA ARG A 323 19.17 -24.55 -10.79
C ARG A 323 18.06 -25.09 -11.69
N ALA A 324 17.78 -24.39 -12.80
CA ALA A 324 16.84 -24.90 -13.80
C ALA A 324 17.39 -26.17 -14.50
N PRO A 325 16.58 -27.17 -14.83
CA PRO A 325 17.02 -28.31 -15.65
C PRO A 325 17.63 -27.83 -16.96
N GLY A 326 18.87 -28.29 -17.29
CA GLY A 326 19.61 -27.83 -18.48
C GLY A 326 20.02 -26.34 -18.45
N GLY A 327 19.76 -25.66 -17.34
CA GLY A 327 20.05 -24.24 -17.15
C GLY A 327 21.49 -23.95 -16.79
N LEU A 328 21.86 -22.67 -16.88
CA LEU A 328 23.16 -22.13 -16.51
C LEU A 328 23.43 -22.33 -15.00
N PRO A 329 24.69 -22.30 -14.56
CA PRO A 329 25.04 -22.34 -13.15
C PRO A 329 24.38 -21.16 -12.37
N LEU A 330 23.98 -21.41 -11.12
CA LEU A 330 23.51 -20.35 -10.22
C LEU A 330 24.57 -19.25 -10.07
N GLY A 331 24.10 -18.00 -9.92
CA GLY A 331 24.96 -16.81 -9.95
C GLY A 331 25.35 -16.37 -11.35
N THR A 332 24.68 -16.90 -12.41
CA THR A 332 24.81 -16.39 -13.78
C THR A 332 23.73 -15.37 -14.06
N GLU A 333 24.10 -14.20 -14.54
CA GLU A 333 23.19 -13.12 -14.89
C GLU A 333 23.13 -12.91 -16.41
N VAL A 334 21.93 -12.63 -16.89
CA VAL A 334 21.62 -12.21 -18.25
C VAL A 334 20.58 -11.10 -18.13
N HIS A 335 21.02 -9.87 -17.96
CA HIS A 335 20.13 -8.73 -17.75
C HIS A 335 19.94 -7.96 -19.04
N VAL A 336 18.72 -7.92 -19.56
CA VAL A 336 18.35 -7.27 -20.82
C VAL A 336 17.92 -5.84 -20.54
N ARG A 337 18.53 -4.86 -21.21
CA ARG A 337 18.32 -3.44 -20.97
C ARG A 337 18.11 -2.67 -22.27
N PRO A 338 16.88 -2.51 -22.75
CA PRO A 338 16.57 -1.54 -23.78
C PRO A 338 16.89 -0.14 -23.29
N GLN A 339 17.49 0.69 -24.16
CA GLN A 339 17.85 2.07 -23.82
C GLN A 339 16.63 2.99 -23.83
N LYS A 340 15.57 2.59 -24.54
CA LYS A 340 14.28 3.30 -24.61
C LYS A 340 13.15 2.32 -24.38
N TRP A 341 12.11 2.79 -23.74
CA TRP A 341 10.84 2.10 -23.60
C TRP A 341 10.00 2.19 -24.88
N GLU A 342 10.04 3.36 -25.53
CA GLU A 342 9.26 3.69 -26.71
C GLU A 342 9.85 3.03 -27.98
N ALA A 343 9.07 2.17 -28.60
CA ALA A 343 9.36 1.53 -29.88
C ALA A 343 8.62 2.25 -31.02
N LEU A 344 9.33 3.12 -31.72
CA LEU A 344 8.81 3.85 -32.88
C LEU A 344 9.02 3.06 -34.17
N ALA A 345 8.05 3.08 -35.07
CA ALA A 345 8.11 2.41 -36.38
C ALA A 345 9.41 2.72 -37.12
N GLY A 346 10.16 1.69 -37.52
CA GLY A 346 11.43 1.78 -38.22
C GLY A 346 12.59 2.43 -37.48
N GLN A 347 12.44 2.90 -36.25
CA GLN A 347 13.50 3.55 -35.48
C GLN A 347 14.30 2.54 -34.66
N PRO A 348 15.64 2.53 -34.74
CA PRO A 348 16.46 1.59 -34.03
C PRO A 348 16.48 1.86 -32.50
N ILE A 349 16.41 0.80 -31.72
CA ILE A 349 16.55 0.79 -30.26
C ILE A 349 17.85 0.05 -29.93
N LYS A 350 18.74 0.67 -29.18
CA LYS A 350 19.88 0.00 -28.61
C LYS A 350 19.45 -0.86 -27.42
N VAL A 351 19.83 -2.13 -27.42
CA VAL A 351 19.56 -3.09 -26.35
C VAL A 351 20.89 -3.62 -25.83
N ASP A 352 21.19 -3.35 -24.57
CA ASP A 352 22.35 -3.88 -23.88
C ASP A 352 21.96 -5.16 -23.13
N THR A 353 22.76 -6.22 -23.29
CA THR A 353 22.68 -7.43 -22.47
C THR A 353 23.88 -7.45 -21.54
N VAL A 354 23.64 -7.29 -20.27
CA VAL A 354 24.64 -7.31 -19.21
C VAL A 354 24.79 -8.74 -18.71
N LEU A 355 26.00 -9.30 -18.85
CA LEU A 355 26.34 -10.68 -18.51
C LEU A 355 27.30 -10.68 -17.32
N TYR A 356 27.04 -11.57 -16.37
CA TYR A 356 27.92 -11.80 -15.23
C TYR A 356 27.81 -13.27 -14.81
N SER A 357 28.82 -13.81 -14.17
CA SER A 357 28.74 -15.13 -13.53
C SER A 357 29.73 -15.25 -12.39
N GLU A 358 29.34 -15.95 -11.34
CA GLU A 358 30.25 -16.36 -10.25
C GLU A 358 31.23 -17.44 -10.70
N LYS A 359 30.93 -18.19 -11.76
CA LYS A 359 31.72 -19.27 -12.34
C LYS A 359 32.12 -18.96 -13.78
N ALA A 360 33.20 -19.56 -14.26
CA ALA A 360 33.57 -19.46 -15.68
C ALA A 360 32.52 -20.14 -16.57
N ILE A 361 32.06 -19.46 -17.63
CA ILE A 361 31.15 -20.02 -18.64
C ILE A 361 31.90 -20.05 -19.98
N PRO A 362 32.50 -21.20 -20.38
CA PRO A 362 33.25 -21.30 -21.60
C PRO A 362 32.34 -21.38 -22.83
N GLY A 363 32.82 -20.84 -23.95
CA GLY A 363 32.09 -20.84 -25.22
C GLY A 363 30.75 -20.10 -25.14
N ALA A 364 30.66 -19.09 -24.27
CA ALA A 364 29.46 -18.29 -24.05
C ALA A 364 29.11 -17.45 -25.28
N LYS A 365 27.82 -17.49 -25.66
CA LYS A 365 27.25 -16.69 -26.73
C LYS A 365 25.86 -16.20 -26.30
N VAL A 366 25.58 -14.93 -26.51
CA VAL A 366 24.23 -14.36 -26.31
C VAL A 366 23.57 -14.11 -27.64
N THR A 367 22.29 -14.46 -27.77
CA THR A 367 21.44 -14.17 -28.93
C THR A 367 20.21 -13.39 -28.46
N LEU A 368 19.73 -12.47 -29.29
CA LEU A 368 18.43 -11.83 -29.07
C LEU A 368 17.37 -12.49 -29.94
N ASP A 369 16.21 -12.73 -29.35
CA ASP A 369 14.95 -13.08 -29.99
C ASP A 369 13.98 -11.92 -29.82
N VAL A 370 13.36 -11.50 -30.93
CA VAL A 370 12.49 -10.33 -31.03
C VAL A 370 11.18 -10.71 -31.74
N PRO A 371 10.10 -9.93 -31.60
CA PRO A 371 8.83 -10.21 -32.30
C PRO A 371 8.98 -10.33 -33.81
N ALA A 372 8.04 -11.03 -34.43
CA ALA A 372 8.03 -11.21 -35.88
C ALA A 372 8.04 -9.86 -36.62
N GLY A 373 8.84 -9.76 -37.69
CA GLY A 373 9.01 -8.55 -38.47
C GLY A 373 10.03 -7.55 -37.91
N TRP A 374 10.52 -7.73 -36.69
CA TRP A 374 11.60 -6.94 -36.12
C TRP A 374 12.98 -7.42 -36.62
N ARG A 375 13.95 -6.54 -36.67
CA ARG A 375 15.32 -6.88 -37.08
C ARG A 375 16.31 -6.69 -35.96
N VAL A 376 17.28 -7.61 -35.86
CA VAL A 376 18.38 -7.54 -34.88
C VAL A 376 19.70 -7.49 -35.59
N SER A 377 20.59 -6.62 -35.16
CA SER A 377 21.99 -6.61 -35.54
C SER A 377 22.87 -6.47 -34.30
N GLY A 378 24.08 -7.06 -34.37
CA GLY A 378 25.04 -7.06 -33.28
C GLY A 378 25.80 -8.37 -33.18
N ASN A 379 26.87 -8.37 -32.37
CA ASN A 379 27.70 -9.57 -32.16
C ASN A 379 27.59 -10.05 -30.72
N GLY A 380 26.96 -11.19 -30.51
CA GLY A 380 26.76 -11.80 -29.20
C GLY A 380 27.85 -12.78 -28.78
N ASN A 381 28.93 -12.98 -29.53
CA ASN A 381 30.03 -13.85 -29.10
C ASN A 381 30.75 -13.29 -27.87
N VAL A 382 30.80 -14.05 -26.80
CA VAL A 382 31.48 -13.69 -25.53
C VAL A 382 32.80 -14.41 -25.40
N GLY A 383 32.88 -15.67 -25.88
CA GLY A 383 34.02 -16.56 -25.64
C GLY A 383 33.92 -17.19 -24.25
N THR A 384 34.79 -16.88 -23.33
CA THR A 384 34.69 -17.30 -21.94
C THR A 384 34.20 -16.11 -21.11
N LEU A 385 33.02 -16.25 -20.47
CA LEU A 385 32.61 -15.32 -19.42
C LEU A 385 33.43 -15.58 -18.17
N THR A 386 34.34 -14.65 -17.86
CA THR A 386 35.26 -14.76 -16.73
C THR A 386 34.51 -14.59 -15.40
N PRO A 387 34.83 -15.41 -14.37
CA PRO A 387 34.20 -15.26 -13.05
C PRO A 387 34.28 -13.84 -12.49
N ARG A 388 33.17 -13.37 -11.97
CA ARG A 388 33.02 -12.05 -11.30
C ARG A 388 33.39 -10.85 -12.16
N LYS A 389 33.44 -11.02 -13.50
CA LYS A 389 33.63 -9.91 -14.44
C LYS A 389 32.38 -9.71 -15.25
N GLN A 390 31.86 -8.46 -15.23
CA GLN A 390 30.74 -8.06 -16.05
C GLN A 390 31.17 -7.86 -17.49
N VAL A 391 30.36 -8.35 -18.44
CA VAL A 391 30.49 -8.15 -19.88
C VAL A 391 29.19 -7.57 -20.41
N VAL A 392 29.26 -6.52 -21.24
CA VAL A 392 28.09 -5.95 -21.92
C VAL A 392 28.17 -6.27 -23.39
N LYS A 393 27.09 -6.82 -23.95
CA LYS A 393 26.89 -7.00 -25.38
C LYS A 393 25.75 -6.10 -25.83
N SER A 394 26.05 -5.22 -26.80
CA SER A 394 25.07 -4.28 -27.34
C SER A 394 24.55 -4.78 -28.67
N PHE A 395 23.26 -4.69 -28.84
CA PHE A 395 22.53 -5.00 -30.06
C PHE A 395 21.72 -3.78 -30.51
N THR A 396 21.41 -3.73 -31.78
CA THR A 396 20.44 -2.80 -32.34
C THR A 396 19.20 -3.61 -32.75
N VAL A 397 18.06 -3.26 -32.18
CA VAL A 397 16.76 -3.83 -32.51
C VAL A 397 15.95 -2.79 -33.23
N THR A 398 15.44 -3.12 -34.42
CA THR A 398 14.67 -2.18 -35.26
C THR A 398 13.26 -2.72 -35.44
N PRO A 399 12.22 -2.02 -34.95
CA PRO A 399 10.82 -2.33 -35.20
C PRO A 399 10.50 -2.28 -36.72
N PRO A 400 9.41 -2.94 -37.17
CA PRO A 400 8.93 -2.82 -38.55
C PRO A 400 8.45 -1.40 -38.87
N ALA A 401 8.10 -1.15 -40.16
CA ALA A 401 7.58 0.12 -40.62
C ALA A 401 6.21 0.50 -40.03
N GLN A 402 5.52 -0.46 -39.46
CA GLN A 402 4.25 -0.27 -38.69
C GLN A 402 4.38 -0.97 -37.38
N VAL A 403 4.03 -0.25 -36.32
CA VAL A 403 4.01 -0.76 -34.92
C VAL A 403 2.67 -0.35 -34.31
N THR A 404 1.98 -1.28 -33.70
CA THR A 404 0.73 -0.99 -32.98
C THR A 404 1.03 -0.12 -31.75
N VAL A 405 0.43 1.05 -31.71
CA VAL A 405 0.58 1.99 -30.58
C VAL A 405 -0.08 1.39 -29.34
N GLY A 406 0.60 1.43 -28.21
CA GLY A 406 0.16 0.87 -26.95
C GLY A 406 0.50 -0.61 -26.76
N GLU A 407 0.73 -1.37 -27.83
CA GLU A 407 1.11 -2.79 -27.74
C GLU A 407 2.51 -2.94 -27.14
N ARG A 408 2.68 -3.96 -26.29
CA ARG A 408 3.95 -4.25 -25.62
C ARG A 408 4.61 -5.47 -26.22
N PHE A 409 5.91 -5.37 -26.41
CA PHE A 409 6.73 -6.37 -27.07
C PHE A 409 7.83 -6.87 -26.15
N LYS A 410 8.02 -8.20 -26.09
CA LYS A 410 9.15 -8.82 -25.42
C LYS A 410 10.38 -8.87 -26.31
N ILE A 411 11.54 -8.57 -25.72
CA ILE A 411 12.86 -8.79 -26.28
C ILE A 411 13.55 -9.80 -25.40
N ASN A 412 13.78 -11.01 -25.91
CA ASN A 412 14.41 -12.08 -25.16
C ASN A 412 15.92 -12.11 -25.45
N ALA A 413 16.74 -12.34 -24.43
CA ALA A 413 18.16 -12.61 -24.58
C ALA A 413 18.48 -13.97 -23.99
N THR A 414 19.06 -14.86 -24.80
CA THR A 414 19.45 -16.20 -24.41
C THR A 414 20.99 -16.30 -24.41
N LEU A 415 21.56 -16.58 -23.25
CA LEU A 415 22.96 -16.96 -23.08
C LEU A 415 23.07 -18.47 -23.19
N THR A 416 23.95 -18.94 -24.08
CA THR A 416 24.22 -20.35 -24.30
C THR A 416 25.68 -20.69 -24.03
N SER A 417 25.93 -21.87 -23.45
CA SER A 417 27.22 -22.49 -23.34
C SER A 417 27.10 -23.97 -23.69
N LYS A 418 27.97 -24.49 -24.55
CA LYS A 418 27.91 -25.93 -24.91
C LYS A 418 28.10 -26.87 -23.73
N LYS A 419 28.83 -26.41 -22.70
CA LYS A 419 29.10 -27.17 -21.49
C LYS A 419 28.12 -26.96 -20.36
N ASP A 420 27.66 -25.72 -20.18
CA ASP A 420 26.97 -25.31 -18.95
C ASP A 420 25.45 -25.10 -19.14
N GLY A 421 24.94 -25.29 -20.37
CA GLY A 421 23.52 -25.16 -20.65
C GLY A 421 23.17 -23.80 -21.23
N SER A 422 21.90 -23.40 -21.06
CA SER A 422 21.37 -22.14 -21.57
C SER A 422 20.41 -21.50 -20.57
N GLY A 423 20.17 -20.18 -20.75
CA GLY A 423 19.16 -19.46 -19.97
C GLY A 423 18.74 -18.17 -20.64
N THR A 424 17.45 -17.85 -20.51
CA THR A 424 16.81 -16.72 -21.17
C THR A 424 16.28 -15.72 -20.14
N SER A 425 16.50 -14.44 -20.42
CA SER A 425 15.84 -13.32 -19.73
C SER A 425 15.19 -12.40 -20.76
N SER A 426 14.22 -11.60 -20.34
CA SER A 426 13.53 -10.66 -21.24
C SER A 426 13.40 -9.26 -20.66
N ALA A 427 13.24 -8.30 -21.55
CA ALA A 427 12.75 -6.96 -21.25
C ALA A 427 11.58 -6.62 -22.18
N ARG A 428 10.95 -5.49 -21.93
CA ARG A 428 9.79 -5.02 -22.67
C ARG A 428 10.04 -3.66 -23.27
N VAL A 429 9.37 -3.39 -24.38
CA VAL A 429 9.25 -2.07 -25.01
C VAL A 429 7.80 -1.89 -25.47
N GLN A 430 7.36 -0.66 -25.66
CA GLN A 430 5.99 -0.34 -26.08
C GLN A 430 5.97 0.39 -27.41
N GLY A 431 5.11 -0.06 -28.32
CA GLY A 431 4.82 0.61 -29.56
C GLY A 431 4.27 2.01 -29.29
N THR A 432 4.86 3.01 -29.91
CA THR A 432 4.56 4.42 -29.61
C THR A 432 4.51 5.24 -30.89
N ALA A 433 3.58 6.19 -30.95
CA ALA A 433 3.54 7.17 -32.03
C ALA A 433 4.63 8.25 -31.88
N PRO A 434 5.04 8.92 -33.00
CA PRO A 434 5.94 10.05 -32.92
C PRO A 434 5.49 11.14 -31.95
N VAL A 435 4.22 11.51 -31.97
CA VAL A 435 3.64 12.38 -30.95
C VAL A 435 2.53 11.64 -30.25
N ARG A 436 2.61 11.60 -28.92
CA ARG A 436 1.62 10.99 -28.05
C ARG A 436 0.86 12.07 -27.31
N GLY A 437 -0.49 12.03 -27.42
CA GLY A 437 -1.39 12.88 -26.65
C GLY A 437 -2.10 12.07 -25.56
N THR A 438 -2.03 12.52 -24.31
CA THR A 438 -2.68 11.85 -23.17
C THR A 438 -3.44 12.86 -22.33
N LEU A 439 -4.54 12.46 -21.68
CA LEU A 439 -5.13 13.29 -20.63
C LEU A 439 -4.04 13.67 -19.62
N GLU A 440 -4.10 14.91 -19.12
CA GLU A 440 -3.23 15.31 -18.01
C GLU A 440 -3.50 14.39 -16.83
N PRO A 441 -2.48 13.68 -16.34
CA PRO A 441 -2.66 12.81 -15.18
C PRO A 441 -2.82 13.66 -13.92
N LEU A 442 -3.46 13.10 -12.91
CA LEU A 442 -3.38 13.61 -11.55
C LEU A 442 -1.93 13.62 -11.07
N GLU A 443 -1.59 14.52 -10.15
CA GLU A 443 -0.23 14.73 -9.67
C GLU A 443 0.41 13.42 -9.18
N GLU A 444 -0.30 12.65 -8.38
CA GLU A 444 0.17 11.36 -7.86
C GLU A 444 0.50 10.36 -8.99
N ILE A 445 -0.34 10.32 -10.03
CA ILE A 445 -0.08 9.46 -11.20
C ILE A 445 1.11 9.97 -12.01
N ALA A 446 1.28 11.29 -12.12
CA ALA A 446 2.43 11.89 -12.75
C ALA A 446 3.73 11.52 -12.03
N ASP A 447 3.75 11.61 -10.71
CA ASP A 447 4.89 11.24 -9.86
C ASP A 447 5.23 9.76 -10.01
N PHE A 448 4.22 8.88 -9.99
CA PHE A 448 4.44 7.45 -10.24
C PHE A 448 5.04 7.20 -11.63
N ARG A 449 4.56 7.87 -12.67
CA ARG A 449 5.09 7.74 -14.03
C ARG A 449 6.54 8.21 -14.10
N GLU A 450 6.89 9.32 -13.49
CA GLU A 450 8.27 9.80 -13.41
C GLU A 450 9.16 8.80 -12.65
N TRP A 451 8.68 8.27 -11.55
CA TRP A 451 9.36 7.20 -10.80
C TRP A 451 9.57 5.96 -11.68
N SER A 452 8.56 5.52 -12.42
CA SER A 452 8.64 4.34 -13.29
C SER A 452 9.68 4.52 -14.41
N VAL A 453 9.81 5.73 -14.97
CA VAL A 453 10.84 6.08 -15.97
C VAL A 453 12.24 6.04 -15.36
N ARG A 454 12.43 6.64 -14.18
CA ARG A 454 13.73 6.61 -13.47
C ARG A 454 14.20 5.19 -13.19
N ASN A 455 13.28 4.32 -12.79
CA ASN A 455 13.57 2.93 -12.42
C ASN A 455 13.43 1.93 -13.58
N LYS A 456 13.09 2.40 -14.81
CA LYS A 456 12.90 1.57 -16.00
C LYS A 456 11.85 0.47 -15.80
N THR A 457 10.76 0.83 -15.13
CA THR A 457 9.63 -0.04 -14.79
C THR A 457 8.33 0.45 -15.41
N GLN A 458 8.41 1.09 -16.59
CA GLN A 458 7.24 1.67 -17.28
C GLN A 458 6.18 0.61 -17.64
N GLN A 459 6.52 -0.67 -17.64
CA GLN A 459 5.53 -1.76 -17.78
C GLN A 459 4.49 -1.74 -16.65
N LEU A 460 4.77 -1.14 -15.52
CA LEU A 460 3.84 -1.01 -14.40
C LEU A 460 2.78 0.08 -14.63
N ASP A 461 3.05 1.05 -15.51
CA ASP A 461 2.09 2.13 -15.86
C ASP A 461 0.83 1.61 -16.59
N ALA A 462 0.85 0.40 -17.14
CA ALA A 462 -0.35 -0.21 -17.76
C ALA A 462 -1.50 -0.46 -16.78
N LEU A 463 -1.23 -0.42 -15.49
CA LEU A 463 -2.24 -0.63 -14.46
C LEU A 463 -3.06 0.63 -14.17
N ILE A 464 -2.68 1.79 -14.73
CA ILE A 464 -3.28 3.08 -14.42
C ILE A 464 -4.00 3.62 -15.66
N GLU A 465 -5.31 3.75 -15.57
CA GLU A 465 -6.09 4.47 -16.59
C GLU A 465 -6.00 5.98 -16.35
N SER A 466 -5.83 6.74 -17.45
CA SER A 466 -5.95 8.20 -17.39
C SER A 466 -7.40 8.58 -17.20
N LEU A 467 -7.76 9.05 -16.01
CA LEU A 467 -9.12 9.32 -15.58
C LEU A 467 -9.29 10.80 -15.21
N LEU A 468 -10.41 11.39 -15.61
CA LEU A 468 -10.78 12.76 -15.29
C LEU A 468 -12.28 12.85 -14.93
N ASN A 469 -12.61 13.49 -13.82
CA ASN A 469 -14.00 13.71 -13.44
C ASN A 469 -14.67 14.74 -14.34
N ILE A 470 -15.89 14.45 -14.79
CA ILE A 470 -16.80 15.39 -15.44
C ILE A 470 -18.07 15.49 -14.58
N PRO A 471 -18.53 16.68 -14.18
CA PRO A 471 -19.76 16.82 -13.43
C PRO A 471 -20.98 16.54 -14.34
N SER A 472 -21.99 15.83 -13.82
CA SER A 472 -23.24 15.55 -14.53
C SER A 472 -23.97 16.88 -14.83
N GLY A 473 -24.30 17.12 -16.10
CA GLY A 473 -24.87 18.39 -16.57
C GLY A 473 -23.90 19.56 -16.58
N GLY A 474 -22.65 19.35 -16.20
CA GLY A 474 -21.65 20.40 -16.06
C GLY A 474 -20.59 20.40 -17.15
N THR A 475 -19.66 21.35 -17.02
CA THR A 475 -18.57 21.59 -17.97
C THR A 475 -17.24 21.52 -17.25
N ARG A 476 -16.21 20.98 -17.94
CA ARG A 476 -14.83 20.94 -17.44
C ARG A 476 -13.83 21.19 -18.54
N ASP A 477 -12.77 21.90 -18.19
CA ASP A 477 -11.58 22.01 -19.03
C ASP A 477 -10.75 20.73 -18.94
N VAL A 478 -10.47 20.16 -20.10
CA VAL A 478 -9.75 18.90 -20.29
C VAL A 478 -8.42 19.20 -20.96
N LYS A 479 -7.35 19.13 -20.21
CA LYS A 479 -6.00 19.34 -20.71
C LYS A 479 -5.44 18.04 -21.28
N VAL A 480 -4.90 18.13 -22.49
CA VAL A 480 -4.19 17.05 -23.17
C VAL A 480 -2.73 17.41 -23.26
N ASN A 481 -1.89 16.60 -22.64
CA ASN A 481 -0.44 16.71 -22.71
C ASN A 481 0.08 16.01 -23.96
N LEU A 482 0.97 16.67 -24.70
CA LEU A 482 1.60 16.17 -25.93
C LEU A 482 3.09 15.97 -25.68
N THR A 483 3.62 14.81 -26.07
CA THR A 483 5.06 14.52 -26.00
C THR A 483 5.56 14.05 -27.36
N ASN A 484 6.63 14.66 -27.88
CA ASN A 484 7.30 14.20 -29.08
C ASN A 484 8.36 13.14 -28.72
N HIS A 485 8.05 11.88 -28.99
CA HIS A 485 8.97 10.74 -28.83
C HIS A 485 9.83 10.51 -30.08
N GLY A 486 9.53 11.23 -31.18
CA GLY A 486 10.22 11.11 -32.46
C GLY A 486 11.60 11.77 -32.46
N THR A 487 12.22 11.76 -33.64
CA THR A 487 13.54 12.35 -33.87
C THR A 487 13.48 13.62 -34.73
N ARG A 488 12.26 14.06 -35.09
CA ARG A 488 12.02 15.26 -35.95
C ARG A 488 11.10 16.21 -35.21
N VAL A 489 11.12 17.47 -35.64
CA VAL A 489 10.15 18.49 -35.23
C VAL A 489 8.79 18.12 -35.79
N GLU A 490 7.76 18.10 -34.93
CA GLU A 490 6.41 17.70 -35.28
C GLU A 490 5.43 18.88 -35.15
N SER A 491 4.41 18.87 -35.99
CA SER A 491 3.26 19.77 -35.96
C SER A 491 2.02 18.97 -36.34
N GLY A 492 0.87 19.35 -35.81
CA GLY A 492 -0.35 18.61 -36.09
C GLY A 492 -1.54 19.14 -35.31
N THR A 493 -2.52 18.30 -35.13
CA THR A 493 -3.78 18.61 -34.40
C THR A 493 -4.10 17.55 -33.39
N VAL A 494 -4.87 17.94 -32.39
CA VAL A 494 -5.46 17.06 -31.38
C VAL A 494 -6.98 17.15 -31.50
N LYS A 495 -7.66 16.02 -31.39
CA LYS A 495 -9.11 15.90 -31.36
C LYS A 495 -9.51 14.98 -30.22
N LEU A 496 -10.58 15.34 -29.51
CA LEU A 496 -11.22 14.45 -28.52
C LEU A 496 -12.41 13.75 -29.18
N ASN A 497 -12.35 12.43 -29.24
CA ASN A 497 -13.45 11.57 -29.67
C ASN A 497 -14.26 11.19 -28.41
N VAL A 498 -15.18 12.08 -28.03
CA VAL A 498 -16.00 11.92 -26.81
C VAL A 498 -17.14 10.96 -27.02
N PRO A 499 -17.58 10.23 -25.98
CA PRO A 499 -18.74 9.33 -26.05
C PRO A 499 -20.08 10.12 -26.19
N ALA A 500 -21.15 9.40 -26.51
CA ALA A 500 -22.50 9.98 -26.56
C ALA A 500 -22.86 10.61 -25.22
N GLY A 501 -23.59 11.73 -25.26
CA GLY A 501 -23.95 12.51 -24.07
C GLY A 501 -22.87 13.49 -23.61
N PHE A 502 -21.77 13.59 -24.34
CA PHE A 502 -20.73 14.60 -24.12
C PHE A 502 -20.52 15.44 -25.39
N THR A 503 -20.19 16.71 -25.21
CA THR A 503 -19.86 17.65 -26.28
C THR A 503 -18.53 18.34 -26.00
N VAL A 504 -17.87 18.79 -27.06
CA VAL A 504 -16.61 19.53 -27.00
C VAL A 504 -16.77 20.86 -27.72
N ALA A 505 -16.44 21.95 -27.06
CA ALA A 505 -16.56 23.29 -27.66
C ALA A 505 -15.62 23.48 -28.87
N GLN A 506 -14.40 22.92 -28.84
CA GLN A 506 -13.45 22.96 -29.91
C GLN A 506 -13.34 21.59 -30.60
N GLN A 507 -13.69 21.49 -31.87
CA GLN A 507 -13.62 20.20 -32.59
C GLN A 507 -12.20 19.65 -32.70
N GLN A 508 -11.22 20.53 -32.85
CA GLN A 508 -9.80 20.20 -32.82
C GLN A 508 -8.95 21.41 -32.44
N LEU A 509 -7.77 21.17 -31.89
CA LEU A 509 -6.77 22.17 -31.53
C LEU A 509 -5.44 21.85 -32.21
N SER A 510 -4.68 22.88 -32.59
CA SER A 510 -3.40 22.70 -33.28
C SER A 510 -2.22 22.85 -32.34
N TYR A 511 -1.15 22.13 -32.63
CA TYR A 511 0.18 22.34 -32.05
C TYR A 511 1.22 22.47 -33.18
N SER A 512 2.30 23.19 -32.93
CA SER A 512 3.32 23.41 -33.96
C SER A 512 4.73 23.47 -33.36
N GLY A 513 5.73 23.08 -34.17
CA GLY A 513 7.14 23.23 -33.81
C GLY A 513 7.59 22.39 -32.59
N LEU A 514 6.91 21.30 -32.26
CA LEU A 514 7.23 20.46 -31.11
C LEU A 514 8.55 19.71 -31.36
N GLN A 515 9.60 20.10 -30.68
CA GLN A 515 10.95 19.54 -30.81
C GLN A 515 11.00 18.07 -30.27
N PRO A 516 11.96 17.24 -30.78
CA PRO A 516 12.21 15.92 -30.22
C PRO A 516 12.40 15.95 -28.69
N GLY A 517 11.67 15.12 -27.97
CA GLY A 517 11.68 15.04 -26.51
C GLY A 517 10.93 16.18 -25.79
N ALA A 518 10.44 17.20 -26.53
CA ALA A 518 9.70 18.30 -25.92
C ALA A 518 8.26 17.91 -25.60
N ARG A 519 7.68 18.67 -24.67
CA ARG A 519 6.28 18.57 -24.23
C ARG A 519 5.54 19.89 -24.45
N THR A 520 4.27 19.81 -24.75
CA THR A 520 3.31 20.93 -24.79
C THR A 520 1.94 20.44 -24.39
N SER A 521 0.94 21.31 -24.35
CA SER A 521 -0.44 20.91 -24.04
C SER A 521 -1.46 21.76 -24.81
N VAL A 522 -2.64 21.20 -24.98
CA VAL A 522 -3.84 21.90 -25.48
C VAL A 522 -4.98 21.65 -24.51
N THR A 523 -5.94 22.59 -24.40
CA THR A 523 -7.06 22.47 -23.47
C THR A 523 -8.38 22.53 -24.24
N PHE A 524 -9.23 21.54 -24.03
CA PHE A 524 -10.59 21.46 -24.56
C PHE A 524 -11.59 21.77 -23.45
N THR A 525 -12.71 22.35 -23.81
CA THR A 525 -13.85 22.50 -22.91
C THR A 525 -14.86 21.41 -23.23
N VAL A 526 -15.08 20.50 -22.30
CA VAL A 526 -15.98 19.35 -22.44
C VAL A 526 -17.21 19.56 -21.55
N THR A 527 -18.40 19.30 -22.07
CA THR A 527 -19.68 19.41 -21.35
C THR A 527 -20.38 18.06 -21.39
N ASN A 528 -20.88 17.58 -20.23
CA ASN A 528 -21.88 16.54 -20.23
C ASN A 528 -23.24 17.17 -20.58
N SER A 529 -23.81 16.76 -21.71
CA SER A 529 -25.09 17.28 -22.24
C SER A 529 -26.27 16.36 -21.97
N ASP A 530 -26.05 15.21 -21.37
CA ASP A 530 -27.08 14.22 -21.06
C ASP A 530 -26.99 13.81 -19.58
N THR A 531 -27.84 14.43 -18.75
CA THR A 531 -27.89 14.17 -17.31
C THR A 531 -28.56 12.83 -16.95
N SER A 532 -29.13 12.11 -17.94
CA SER A 532 -29.70 10.78 -17.74
C SER A 532 -28.64 9.68 -17.71
N LEU A 533 -27.42 10.00 -18.12
CA LEU A 533 -26.32 9.05 -18.09
C LEU A 533 -25.99 8.63 -16.65
N PRO A 534 -25.72 7.32 -16.39
CA PRO A 534 -25.31 6.84 -15.08
C PRO A 534 -24.05 7.56 -14.57
N THR A 535 -24.12 8.02 -13.34
CA THR A 535 -22.98 8.60 -12.63
C THR A 535 -22.21 7.52 -11.86
N ALA A 536 -21.07 7.87 -11.30
CA ALA A 536 -20.15 6.95 -10.62
C ALA A 536 -20.81 6.10 -9.52
N ASN A 537 -21.85 6.59 -8.86
CA ASN A 537 -22.58 5.89 -7.82
C ASN A 537 -23.72 4.97 -8.32
N ARG A 538 -24.00 4.91 -9.63
CA ARG A 538 -25.13 4.16 -10.19
C ARG A 538 -24.78 3.20 -11.32
N ALA A 539 -23.72 3.47 -12.05
CA ALA A 539 -23.36 2.69 -13.22
C ALA A 539 -22.81 1.32 -12.85
N PRO A 540 -23.05 0.27 -13.66
CA PRO A 540 -22.37 -1.00 -13.50
C PRO A 540 -20.85 -0.89 -13.72
N ASP A 541 -20.40 0.09 -14.51
CA ASP A 541 -19.01 0.43 -14.79
C ASP A 541 -18.56 1.72 -14.06
N ASN A 542 -19.24 2.08 -12.96
CA ASN A 542 -18.93 3.20 -12.08
C ASN A 542 -18.82 4.56 -12.79
N GLY A 543 -19.68 4.81 -13.79
CA GLY A 543 -19.74 6.08 -14.54
C GLY A 543 -18.52 6.34 -15.41
N ALA A 544 -17.77 5.33 -15.76
CA ALA A 544 -16.61 5.45 -16.64
C ALA A 544 -17.04 5.53 -18.12
N TYR A 545 -16.65 6.59 -18.81
CA TYR A 545 -16.95 6.82 -20.23
C TYR A 545 -15.64 6.97 -21.01
N ARG A 546 -15.40 6.06 -21.94
CA ARG A 546 -14.15 6.04 -22.72
C ARG A 546 -14.12 7.19 -23.71
N VAL A 547 -12.99 7.91 -23.74
CA VAL A 547 -12.68 8.97 -24.69
C VAL A 547 -11.42 8.60 -25.47
N GLY A 548 -11.39 8.91 -26.75
CA GLY A 548 -10.21 8.76 -27.60
C GLY A 548 -9.49 10.10 -27.82
N ILE A 549 -8.21 10.17 -27.53
CA ILE A 549 -7.36 11.32 -27.80
C ILE A 549 -6.64 11.06 -29.11
N GLU A 550 -7.16 11.60 -30.20
CA GLU A 550 -6.57 11.49 -31.53
C GLU A 550 -5.55 12.59 -31.73
N THR A 551 -4.29 12.23 -31.96
CA THR A 551 -3.19 13.16 -32.22
C THR A 551 -2.63 12.92 -33.61
N SER A 552 -2.67 13.92 -34.49
CA SER A 552 -2.03 13.89 -35.81
C SER A 552 -0.59 14.40 -35.72
N PHE A 553 0.26 13.89 -36.59
CA PHE A 553 1.67 14.25 -36.73
C PHE A 553 2.12 14.04 -38.21
N ASN A 554 3.33 14.40 -38.55
CA ASN A 554 3.84 14.18 -39.92
C ASN A 554 3.86 12.68 -40.26
N GLY A 555 2.98 12.27 -41.19
CA GLY A 555 2.88 10.89 -41.66
C GLY A 555 1.78 10.04 -41.06
N GLY A 556 0.91 10.63 -40.20
CA GLY A 556 -0.23 9.87 -39.66
C GLY A 556 -0.91 10.47 -38.44
N SER A 557 -1.68 9.63 -37.76
CA SER A 557 -2.30 9.95 -36.49
C SER A 557 -2.29 8.71 -35.58
N ALA A 558 -2.46 8.94 -34.29
CA ALA A 558 -2.63 7.88 -33.30
C ALA A 558 -3.74 8.26 -32.31
N ILE A 559 -4.39 7.25 -31.76
CA ILE A 559 -5.44 7.42 -30.75
C ILE A 559 -4.96 6.79 -29.44
N GLU A 560 -4.92 7.58 -28.39
CA GLU A 560 -4.70 7.11 -27.01
C GLU A 560 -6.02 7.07 -26.26
N PRO A 561 -6.25 6.04 -25.45
CA PRO A 561 -7.45 5.94 -24.63
C PRO A 561 -7.36 6.84 -23.38
N GLY A 562 -8.51 7.35 -22.95
CA GLY A 562 -8.72 7.99 -21.67
C GLY A 562 -10.11 7.67 -21.14
N VAL A 563 -10.40 8.07 -19.93
CA VAL A 563 -11.69 7.84 -19.27
C VAL A 563 -12.20 9.13 -18.65
N PHE A 564 -13.44 9.50 -18.98
CA PHE A 564 -14.22 10.46 -18.21
C PHE A 564 -15.00 9.72 -17.16
N ASN A 565 -14.85 10.13 -15.91
CA ASN A 565 -15.61 9.62 -14.78
C ASN A 565 -16.75 10.62 -14.51
N LEU A 566 -17.98 10.27 -14.88
CA LEU A 566 -19.14 11.11 -14.67
C LEU A 566 -19.56 11.06 -13.21
N VAL A 567 -19.47 12.18 -12.51
CA VAL A 567 -19.82 12.28 -11.08
C VAL A 567 -21.16 12.99 -10.88
N PRO A 568 -21.92 12.63 -9.83
CA PRO A 568 -23.15 13.36 -9.50
C PRO A 568 -22.83 14.81 -9.12
N THR A 569 -23.79 15.70 -9.38
CA THR A 569 -23.66 17.13 -9.10
C THR A 569 -24.83 17.60 -8.26
N THR A 570 -24.58 18.49 -7.30
CA THR A 570 -25.60 19.16 -6.51
C THR A 570 -25.30 20.64 -6.37
N THR A 571 -26.36 21.43 -6.08
CA THR A 571 -26.21 22.86 -5.81
C THR A 571 -26.49 23.14 -4.35
N ILE A 572 -25.60 23.87 -3.70
CA ILE A 572 -25.71 24.27 -2.30
C ILE A 572 -26.00 25.76 -2.25
N PRO A 573 -27.25 26.18 -2.03
CA PRO A 573 -27.63 27.57 -2.02
C PRO A 573 -27.18 28.31 -0.76
N LYS A 574 -27.05 29.62 -0.83
CA LYS A 574 -26.77 30.45 0.31
C LYS A 574 -28.00 30.59 1.19
N ALA A 575 -27.88 30.35 2.47
CA ALA A 575 -28.93 30.56 3.45
C ALA A 575 -29.26 32.05 3.62
N ALA A 576 -30.52 32.39 3.70
CA ALA A 576 -30.98 33.74 4.05
C ALA A 576 -30.61 34.09 5.50
N THR A 577 -30.66 33.12 6.39
CA THR A 577 -30.24 33.19 7.79
C THR A 577 -29.48 31.90 8.12
N ALA A 578 -28.42 32.01 8.90
CA ALA A 578 -27.66 30.85 9.31
C ALA A 578 -28.55 29.83 10.05
N PRO A 579 -28.55 28.55 9.69
CA PRO A 579 -29.27 27.51 10.42
C PRO A 579 -28.85 27.43 11.89
N VAL A 580 -29.79 27.05 12.73
CA VAL A 580 -29.54 26.75 14.13
C VAL A 580 -29.21 25.27 14.26
N VAL A 581 -28.03 24.96 14.70
CA VAL A 581 -27.58 23.55 14.84
C VAL A 581 -28.14 23.00 16.15
N ASP A 582 -29.34 22.44 16.12
CA ASP A 582 -30.05 21.89 17.28
C ASP A 582 -30.58 20.44 17.05
N GLY A 583 -30.37 19.89 15.87
CA GLY A 583 -30.79 18.54 15.47
C GLY A 583 -32.21 18.47 14.92
N HIS A 584 -32.94 19.57 14.84
CA HIS A 584 -34.36 19.57 14.41
C HIS A 584 -34.58 19.93 12.94
N GLY A 585 -33.75 20.81 12.37
CA GLY A 585 -33.91 21.29 10.98
C GLY A 585 -35.21 21.96 10.77
N HIS A 586 -35.34 23.19 11.27
CA HIS A 586 -36.58 23.95 11.19
C HIS A 586 -36.92 24.33 9.75
N ASP A 587 -38.22 24.60 9.50
CA ASP A 587 -38.71 25.02 8.19
C ASP A 587 -37.91 26.21 7.65
N HIS A 588 -37.47 26.10 6.37
CA HIS A 588 -36.74 27.12 5.63
C HIS A 588 -35.20 27.27 5.98
N GLU A 589 -34.66 26.50 6.91
CA GLU A 589 -33.22 26.54 7.20
C GLU A 589 -32.38 25.92 6.09
N TYR A 590 -32.87 24.80 5.52
CA TYR A 590 -32.18 24.08 4.45
C TYR A 590 -33.01 24.18 3.16
N THR A 591 -32.54 25.00 2.22
CA THR A 591 -33.19 25.24 0.94
C THR A 591 -32.53 24.54 -0.24
N GLY A 592 -31.46 23.80 0.02
CA GLY A 592 -30.75 22.98 -0.97
C GLY A 592 -31.61 21.82 -1.47
N GLU A 593 -31.16 21.24 -2.58
CA GLU A 593 -31.74 20.01 -3.12
C GLU A 593 -31.66 18.87 -2.10
N VAL A 594 -32.71 18.05 -2.05
CA VAL A 594 -32.68 16.83 -1.24
C VAL A 594 -31.82 15.80 -1.96
N ILE A 595 -30.72 15.44 -1.37
CA ILE A 595 -29.76 14.47 -1.89
C ILE A 595 -30.10 13.09 -1.33
N ASP A 596 -30.31 12.11 -2.21
CA ASP A 596 -30.45 10.71 -1.84
C ASP A 596 -29.03 10.14 -1.52
N ILE A 597 -28.84 9.68 -0.29
CA ILE A 597 -27.59 9.06 0.19
C ILE A 597 -27.77 7.57 0.49
N SER A 598 -28.76 6.92 -0.12
CA SER A 598 -29.13 5.51 0.12
C SER A 598 -28.46 4.54 -0.85
N THR A 599 -27.60 4.99 -1.76
CA THR A 599 -26.93 4.10 -2.72
C THR A 599 -25.88 3.25 -2.00
N ARG A 600 -26.09 1.92 -1.99
CA ARG A 600 -25.12 0.97 -1.40
C ARG A 600 -23.84 0.91 -2.23
N TRP A 601 -22.71 0.99 -1.56
CA TRP A 601 -21.42 0.88 -2.20
C TRP A 601 -20.52 -0.21 -1.59
N GLU A 602 -20.75 -0.62 -0.33
CA GLU A 602 -19.99 -1.69 0.31
C GLU A 602 -20.88 -2.44 1.31
N GLY A 603 -20.46 -3.64 1.70
CA GLY A 603 -21.13 -4.45 2.72
C GLY A 603 -22.32 -5.25 2.20
N THR A 604 -23.16 -5.71 3.11
CA THR A 604 -24.32 -6.55 2.82
C THR A 604 -25.43 -5.71 2.16
N ALA A 605 -26.21 -6.33 1.28
CA ALA A 605 -27.39 -5.66 0.74
C ALA A 605 -28.49 -5.63 1.81
N ALA A 606 -29.04 -4.46 2.07
CA ALA A 606 -30.02 -4.22 3.08
C ALA A 606 -31.28 -3.54 2.49
N PRO A 607 -32.48 -3.73 3.06
CA PRO A 607 -33.67 -2.98 2.66
C PRO A 607 -33.56 -1.51 3.09
N ALA A 608 -34.35 -0.62 2.45
CA ALA A 608 -34.35 0.80 2.81
C ALA A 608 -34.86 1.11 4.23
N SER A 609 -35.53 0.15 4.87
CA SER A 609 -35.93 0.26 6.29
C SER A 609 -34.81 -0.04 7.26
N ASP A 610 -33.80 -0.79 6.84
CA ASP A 610 -32.58 -1.09 7.58
C ASP A 610 -31.65 0.12 7.48
N ILE A 611 -31.27 0.52 6.28
CA ILE A 611 -30.47 1.72 6.09
C ILE A 611 -30.87 2.50 4.84
N SER A 612 -31.19 3.76 5.01
CA SER A 612 -31.40 4.74 3.93
C SER A 612 -31.26 6.15 4.49
N GLY A 613 -31.11 7.15 3.62
CA GLY A 613 -31.01 8.50 4.11
C GLY A 613 -31.09 9.57 3.04
N THR A 614 -31.29 10.80 3.52
CA THR A 614 -31.22 12.01 2.71
C THR A 614 -30.33 13.05 3.37
N ALA A 615 -29.76 13.93 2.55
CA ALA A 615 -29.02 15.09 3.01
C ALA A 615 -29.55 16.36 2.34
N GLN A 616 -29.52 17.47 3.04
CA GLN A 616 -29.70 18.80 2.48
C GLN A 616 -28.61 19.73 3.00
N LEU A 617 -28.12 20.61 2.13
CA LEU A 617 -27.02 21.50 2.46
C LEU A 617 -27.38 22.95 2.14
N THR A 618 -26.79 23.85 2.90
CA THR A 618 -26.77 25.28 2.63
C THR A 618 -25.47 25.88 3.13
N HIS A 619 -25.16 27.12 2.74
CA HIS A 619 -23.94 27.78 3.20
C HIS A 619 -24.20 29.23 3.62
N THR A 620 -23.31 29.75 4.45
CA THR A 620 -23.16 31.21 4.69
C THR A 620 -21.85 31.68 4.00
N ASP A 621 -21.40 32.89 4.27
CA ASP A 621 -20.14 33.40 3.73
C ASP A 621 -18.90 32.76 4.41
N ASP A 622 -19.09 32.05 5.52
CA ASP A 622 -18.02 31.53 6.38
C ASP A 622 -18.18 30.05 6.82
N ALA A 623 -19.32 29.42 6.52
CA ALA A 623 -19.57 28.04 6.93
C ALA A 623 -20.48 27.28 5.96
N LEU A 624 -20.29 25.96 5.91
CA LEU A 624 -21.21 24.99 5.33
C LEU A 624 -22.09 24.42 6.44
N TYR A 625 -23.37 24.25 6.14
CA TYR A 625 -24.34 23.60 7.01
C TYR A 625 -24.94 22.40 6.29
N ALA A 626 -25.07 21.29 6.98
CA ALA A 626 -25.73 20.10 6.45
C ALA A 626 -26.64 19.48 7.48
N ILE A 627 -27.79 18.97 6.99
CA ILE A 627 -28.70 18.12 7.74
C ILE A 627 -28.81 16.78 7.07
N PHE A 628 -28.65 15.72 7.85
CA PHE A 628 -28.74 14.34 7.43
C PHE A 628 -29.93 13.68 8.14
N ASN A 629 -30.83 13.06 7.38
CA ASN A 629 -31.95 12.29 7.92
C ASN A 629 -31.69 10.82 7.56
N ILE A 630 -31.46 9.98 8.55
CA ILE A 630 -31.13 8.57 8.38
C ILE A 630 -32.29 7.72 8.92
N THR A 631 -32.75 6.80 8.11
CA THR A 631 -33.62 5.70 8.51
C THR A 631 -32.71 4.49 8.80
N ASP A 632 -32.95 3.88 9.97
CA ASP A 632 -32.15 2.79 10.47
C ASP A 632 -33.00 2.02 11.50
N ASP A 633 -32.93 0.71 11.55
CA ASP A 633 -33.79 -0.12 12.40
C ASP A 633 -33.11 -0.62 13.68
N VAL A 634 -31.76 -0.53 13.77
CA VAL A 634 -30.98 -0.94 14.93
C VAL A 634 -29.96 0.13 15.29
N LEU A 635 -30.12 0.78 16.45
CA LEU A 635 -29.07 1.65 16.96
C LEU A 635 -27.84 0.82 17.37
N GLY A 636 -26.76 1.00 16.70
CA GLY A 636 -25.51 0.30 16.97
C GLY A 636 -24.94 0.56 18.37
N THR A 637 -23.88 -0.13 18.73
CA THR A 637 -23.26 0.02 20.05
C THR A 637 -22.71 1.42 20.23
N LEU A 638 -23.23 2.16 21.22
CA LEU A 638 -22.71 3.48 21.56
C LEU A 638 -21.34 3.36 22.25
N LEU A 639 -20.34 4.05 21.73
CA LEU A 639 -19.01 4.14 22.33
C LEU A 639 -18.88 5.39 23.20
N PRO A 640 -18.00 5.39 24.22
CA PRO A 640 -17.65 6.60 24.95
C PRO A 640 -17.14 7.70 24.03
N ALA A 641 -17.35 8.97 24.42
CA ALA A 641 -16.89 10.12 23.62
C ALA A 641 -15.38 10.11 23.35
N VAL A 642 -14.58 9.51 24.24
CA VAL A 642 -13.14 9.31 24.02
C VAL A 642 -12.82 8.34 22.86
N ASP A 643 -13.77 7.49 22.48
CA ASP A 643 -13.69 6.54 21.37
C ASP A 643 -14.46 7.01 20.11
N CYS A 644 -14.84 8.29 20.06
CA CYS A 644 -15.47 8.94 18.91
C CYS A 644 -14.51 9.05 17.71
N LYS A 645 -13.90 7.95 17.32
CA LYS A 645 -12.91 7.88 16.23
C LYS A 645 -12.92 6.55 15.53
N ARG A 646 -13.97 5.75 15.75
CA ARG A 646 -14.08 4.40 15.18
C ARG A 646 -15.28 4.30 14.23
N PRO A 647 -15.27 5.00 13.08
CA PRO A 647 -16.44 5.10 12.21
C PRO A 647 -16.91 3.77 11.63
N ARG A 648 -16.08 2.73 11.67
CA ARG A 648 -16.48 1.41 11.17
C ARG A 648 -17.15 0.51 12.20
N ARG A 649 -17.40 0.99 13.40
CA ARG A 649 -17.96 0.20 14.49
C ARG A 649 -19.28 0.74 15.04
N ASN A 650 -19.66 1.90 14.56
CA ASN A 650 -20.87 2.60 15.03
C ASN A 650 -21.61 3.17 13.83
N ASP A 651 -22.87 3.46 14.02
CA ASP A 651 -23.62 4.29 13.09
C ASP A 651 -22.99 5.66 13.05
N ASN A 652 -22.69 6.12 11.84
CA ASN A 652 -22.12 7.44 11.64
C ASN A 652 -22.20 7.88 10.18
N ILE A 653 -21.96 9.15 9.97
CA ILE A 653 -21.85 9.76 8.65
C ILE A 653 -20.41 10.24 8.46
N GLU A 654 -19.75 9.76 7.43
CA GLU A 654 -18.47 10.33 6.99
C GLU A 654 -18.76 11.40 5.92
N PHE A 655 -18.30 12.61 6.17
CA PHE A 655 -18.50 13.74 5.28
C PHE A 655 -17.13 14.26 4.81
N GLY A 656 -16.87 14.11 3.51
CA GLY A 656 -15.64 14.54 2.84
C GLY A 656 -15.86 15.78 1.99
N ILE A 657 -14.94 16.74 2.06
CA ILE A 657 -14.92 17.99 1.29
C ILE A 657 -13.53 18.16 0.67
N ASP A 658 -13.49 18.26 -0.66
CA ASP A 658 -12.35 18.73 -1.42
C ASP A 658 -12.63 20.19 -1.83
N PRO A 659 -12.05 21.19 -1.19
CA PRO A 659 -12.42 22.59 -1.42
C PRO A 659 -12.26 23.05 -2.86
N ARG A 660 -11.35 22.45 -3.62
CA ARG A 660 -11.04 22.84 -4.99
C ARG A 660 -11.53 21.87 -6.06
N GLY A 661 -12.01 20.68 -5.68
CA GLY A 661 -12.39 19.60 -6.59
C GLY A 661 -11.23 19.11 -7.46
N ASN A 662 -10.01 19.13 -6.93
CA ASN A 662 -8.81 18.74 -7.64
C ASN A 662 -7.76 18.03 -6.76
N SER A 663 -8.15 17.64 -5.56
CA SER A 663 -7.24 16.95 -4.64
C SER A 663 -6.83 15.59 -5.19
N ALA A 664 -5.53 15.35 -5.22
CA ALA A 664 -4.94 14.08 -5.64
C ALA A 664 -4.85 13.06 -4.49
N ASN A 665 -5.07 13.50 -3.25
CA ASN A 665 -4.94 12.66 -2.06
C ASN A 665 -5.72 13.24 -0.88
N THR A 666 -5.79 12.49 0.21
CA THR A 666 -6.55 12.88 1.40
C THR A 666 -5.89 13.99 2.23
N SER A 667 -4.63 14.34 1.97
CA SER A 667 -3.93 15.40 2.71
C SER A 667 -4.43 16.81 2.38
N THR A 668 -5.14 16.97 1.27
CA THR A 668 -5.67 18.25 0.78
C THR A 668 -7.19 18.33 0.85
N VAL A 669 -7.84 17.41 1.56
CA VAL A 669 -9.28 17.39 1.82
C VAL A 669 -9.58 17.56 3.31
N PHE A 670 -10.83 17.87 3.61
CA PHE A 670 -11.40 17.78 4.94
C PHE A 670 -12.30 16.54 5.01
N ASN A 671 -12.13 15.72 6.02
CA ASN A 671 -12.98 14.55 6.24
C ASN A 671 -13.34 14.45 7.73
N VAL A 672 -14.63 14.28 8.02
CA VAL A 672 -15.13 14.18 9.38
C VAL A 672 -16.12 13.02 9.48
N ALA A 673 -16.01 12.22 10.53
CA ALA A 673 -17.01 11.26 10.94
C ALA A 673 -17.92 11.91 12.01
N LEU A 674 -19.22 11.84 11.80
CA LEU A 674 -20.27 12.42 12.64
C LEU A 674 -21.05 11.27 13.28
N PHE A 675 -21.02 11.16 14.60
CA PHE A 675 -21.69 10.09 15.35
C PHE A 675 -22.97 10.66 15.99
N PRO A 676 -24.13 9.98 15.84
CA PRO A 676 -25.39 10.49 16.35
C PRO A 676 -25.49 10.50 17.88
N ALA A 677 -24.75 9.61 18.55
CA ALA A 677 -24.81 9.51 19.99
C ALA A 677 -23.54 8.86 20.54
N THR A 678 -23.28 9.13 21.83
CA THR A 678 -22.20 8.49 22.61
C THR A 678 -22.79 7.77 23.81
N ASN A 679 -22.02 6.86 24.44
CA ASN A 679 -22.39 6.23 25.70
C ASN A 679 -22.07 7.16 26.89
N ASP A 680 -22.83 8.24 27.00
CA ASP A 680 -22.77 9.18 28.13
C ASP A 680 -24.19 9.53 28.62
N PRO A 681 -24.88 8.60 29.29
CA PRO A 681 -26.26 8.79 29.72
C PRO A 681 -26.42 9.92 30.73
N ALA A 682 -25.36 10.31 31.43
CA ALA A 682 -25.40 11.42 32.39
C ALA A 682 -25.62 12.78 31.67
N ASN A 683 -25.18 12.89 30.41
CA ASN A 683 -25.32 14.08 29.58
C ASN A 683 -26.30 13.88 28.42
N GLY A 684 -27.12 12.83 28.45
CA GLY A 684 -28.15 12.57 27.43
C GLY A 684 -27.63 11.95 26.14
N ASN A 685 -26.50 11.23 26.21
CA ASN A 685 -25.85 10.58 25.06
C ASN A 685 -25.57 11.58 23.90
N PRO A 686 -24.81 12.65 24.11
CA PRO A 686 -24.62 13.68 23.09
C PRO A 686 -23.92 13.12 21.84
N PRO A 687 -24.13 13.76 20.66
CA PRO A 687 -23.34 13.43 19.48
C PRO A 687 -21.87 13.77 19.66
N CYS A 688 -21.03 13.19 18.84
CA CYS A 688 -19.63 13.57 18.75
C CYS A 688 -19.11 13.52 17.31
N PHE A 689 -17.92 14.03 17.06
CA PHE A 689 -17.27 13.96 15.77
C PHE A 689 -15.77 13.71 15.90
N ALA A 690 -15.20 13.12 14.86
CA ALA A 690 -13.76 12.95 14.76
C ALA A 690 -13.28 13.12 13.32
N ARG A 691 -12.06 13.62 13.16
CA ARG A 691 -11.34 13.66 11.89
C ARG A 691 -10.34 12.50 11.87
N GLU A 692 -10.48 11.61 10.91
CA GLU A 692 -9.74 10.36 10.92
C GLU A 692 -9.00 10.05 9.61
N ARG A 693 -9.41 10.63 8.50
CA ARG A 693 -8.94 10.24 7.17
C ARG A 693 -8.41 11.34 6.29
N ASP A 694 -8.28 12.47 6.83
CA ASP A 694 -7.44 13.52 6.28
C ASP A 694 -6.14 13.57 7.09
N ASN A 695 -5.27 14.52 6.85
CA ASN A 695 -4.03 14.66 7.61
C ASN A 695 -4.21 15.20 9.05
N HIS A 696 -5.43 15.13 9.59
CA HIS A 696 -5.73 15.59 10.94
C HIS A 696 -6.49 14.50 11.68
N GLN A 697 -5.84 13.85 12.61
CA GLN A 697 -6.54 13.02 13.59
C GLN A 697 -6.96 13.89 14.79
N GLY A 698 -8.14 13.61 15.33
CA GLY A 698 -8.65 14.27 16.51
C GLY A 698 -10.10 14.73 16.37
N GLY A 699 -10.57 15.46 17.36
CA GLY A 699 -11.92 15.97 17.46
C GLY A 699 -11.98 17.50 17.38
N PRO A 700 -12.55 18.17 18.40
CA PRO A 700 -12.74 19.63 18.40
C PRO A 700 -11.46 20.44 18.23
N GLU A 701 -10.33 19.95 18.71
CA GLU A 701 -9.03 20.61 18.61
C GLU A 701 -8.54 20.77 17.18
N THR A 702 -8.93 19.87 16.26
CA THR A 702 -8.55 19.90 14.86
C THR A 702 -9.59 20.51 13.93
N ALA A 703 -10.80 20.76 14.45
CA ALA A 703 -11.89 21.42 13.74
C ALA A 703 -12.56 22.49 14.63
N PRO A 704 -11.84 23.54 15.03
CA PRO A 704 -12.36 24.56 15.94
C PRO A 704 -13.57 25.28 15.31
N GLY A 705 -14.66 25.36 16.08
CA GLY A 705 -15.91 25.99 15.67
C GLY A 705 -16.84 25.10 14.83
N LEU A 706 -16.50 23.84 14.62
CA LEU A 706 -17.47 22.84 14.14
C LEU A 706 -18.51 22.61 15.23
N GLU A 707 -19.79 22.69 14.85
CA GLU A 707 -20.92 22.45 15.73
C GLU A 707 -21.69 21.24 15.21
N ILE A 708 -22.13 20.36 16.12
CA ILE A 708 -22.94 19.18 15.79
C ILE A 708 -24.09 19.06 16.79
N ALA A 709 -25.27 18.73 16.28
CA ALA A 709 -26.42 18.34 17.07
C ALA A 709 -27.09 17.12 16.45
N SER A 710 -27.75 16.33 17.26
CA SER A 710 -28.48 15.16 16.79
C SER A 710 -29.77 14.92 17.53
N VAL A 711 -30.71 14.28 16.84
CA VAL A 711 -31.92 13.72 17.39
C VAL A 711 -31.99 12.24 17.02
N VAL A 712 -31.91 11.39 18.02
CA VAL A 712 -32.06 9.93 17.85
C VAL A 712 -33.50 9.57 18.19
N THR A 713 -34.19 8.95 17.26
CA THR A 713 -35.57 8.50 17.52
C THR A 713 -35.56 7.37 18.53
N SER A 714 -36.52 7.35 19.43
CA SER A 714 -36.60 6.31 20.46
C SER A 714 -38.07 5.89 20.69
N ASN A 715 -38.28 4.59 20.96
CA ASN A 715 -39.56 3.98 21.30
C ASN A 715 -40.65 4.10 20.21
N PRO A 716 -40.51 3.40 19.06
CA PRO A 716 -39.41 2.58 18.63
C PRO A 716 -38.26 3.41 18.05
N TYR A 717 -37.05 2.84 17.97
CA TYR A 717 -35.95 3.37 17.19
C TYR A 717 -36.28 3.24 15.70
N THR A 718 -36.04 4.29 14.93
CA THR A 718 -36.30 4.35 13.49
C THR A 718 -35.26 5.18 12.76
N GLY A 719 -34.09 5.39 13.41
CA GLY A 719 -33.01 6.15 12.85
C GLY A 719 -32.71 7.44 13.61
N TYR A 720 -31.94 8.30 12.97
CA TYR A 720 -31.44 9.53 13.57
C TYR A 720 -31.34 10.68 12.57
N ARG A 721 -31.24 11.88 13.12
CA ARG A 721 -30.92 13.09 12.38
C ARG A 721 -29.70 13.74 12.94
N ILE A 722 -28.81 14.23 12.06
CA ILE A 722 -27.63 15.00 12.45
C ILE A 722 -27.64 16.32 11.72
N GLU A 723 -27.42 17.41 12.44
CA GLU A 723 -27.08 18.72 11.90
C GLU A 723 -25.62 19.02 12.20
N VAL A 724 -24.92 19.61 11.23
CA VAL A 724 -23.51 20.00 11.37
C VAL A 724 -23.25 21.36 10.71
N LYS A 725 -22.44 22.18 11.41
CA LYS A 725 -21.84 23.39 10.86
C LYS A 725 -20.35 23.18 10.71
N ILE A 726 -19.82 23.38 9.52
CA ILE A 726 -18.38 23.26 9.21
C ILE A 726 -17.86 24.64 8.81
N PRO A 727 -17.10 25.33 9.65
CA PRO A 727 -16.49 26.61 9.30
C PRO A 727 -15.52 26.45 8.11
N PHE A 728 -15.55 27.37 7.15
CA PHE A 728 -14.59 27.33 6.05
C PHE A 728 -13.13 27.50 6.50
N SER A 729 -12.94 28.08 7.70
CA SER A 729 -11.61 28.24 8.30
C SER A 729 -10.91 26.93 8.64
N VAL A 730 -11.64 25.81 8.81
CA VAL A 730 -11.03 24.49 9.09
C VAL A 730 -10.69 23.71 7.81
N LEU A 731 -11.15 24.16 6.65
CA LEU A 731 -10.85 23.54 5.37
C LEU A 731 -9.38 23.78 4.99
N PRO A 732 -8.76 22.83 4.27
CA PRO A 732 -7.34 22.92 3.86
C PRO A 732 -7.05 23.97 2.79
N ASP A 733 -8.09 24.48 2.08
CA ASP A 733 -7.97 25.55 1.09
C ASP A 733 -9.29 26.34 1.02
N ASN A 734 -9.30 27.46 0.31
CA ASN A 734 -10.52 28.19 -0.02
C ASN A 734 -11.37 27.38 -1.02
N ILE A 735 -12.69 27.42 -0.85
CA ILE A 735 -13.63 26.74 -1.75
C ILE A 735 -13.59 27.37 -3.14
N ASP A 736 -13.54 26.52 -4.17
CA ASP A 736 -13.94 26.89 -5.53
C ASP A 736 -15.45 26.71 -5.66
N PRO A 737 -16.26 27.80 -5.72
CA PRO A 737 -17.71 27.70 -5.70
C PRO A 737 -18.30 27.02 -6.95
N ALA A 738 -17.52 26.86 -8.01
CA ALA A 738 -17.97 26.19 -9.22
C ALA A 738 -17.77 24.67 -9.20
N ARG A 739 -16.93 24.14 -8.29
CA ARG A 739 -16.53 22.74 -8.38
C ARG A 739 -15.96 22.12 -7.09
N MET A 740 -16.51 22.46 -5.96
CA MET A 740 -16.14 21.79 -4.72
C MET A 740 -16.38 20.28 -4.84
N GLY A 741 -15.40 19.46 -4.54
CA GLY A 741 -15.58 18.01 -4.41
C GLY A 741 -16.28 17.66 -3.10
N MET A 742 -17.20 16.71 -3.14
CA MET A 742 -17.96 16.32 -1.96
C MET A 742 -18.28 14.83 -1.97
N ASN A 743 -18.19 14.20 -0.79
CA ASN A 743 -18.61 12.82 -0.61
C ASN A 743 -19.34 12.65 0.73
N ILE A 744 -20.40 11.87 0.73
CA ILE A 744 -21.18 11.53 1.93
C ILE A 744 -21.30 10.03 2.00
N LEU A 745 -20.85 9.43 3.11
CA LEU A 745 -20.94 8.02 3.42
C LEU A 745 -21.75 7.84 4.68
N VAL A 746 -22.63 6.85 4.71
CA VAL A 746 -23.32 6.41 5.91
C VAL A 746 -22.82 5.00 6.23
N ASN A 747 -22.30 4.84 7.41
CA ASN A 747 -21.93 3.55 7.97
C ASN A 747 -23.05 3.10 8.89
N ASP A 748 -23.58 1.96 8.61
CA ASP A 748 -24.57 1.24 9.40
C ASP A 748 -23.88 0.05 10.07
N SER A 749 -24.03 -0.07 11.36
CA SER A 749 -23.25 -0.98 12.19
C SER A 749 -24.10 -1.60 13.31
N ASP A 750 -25.03 -2.47 12.97
CA ASP A 750 -25.87 -3.22 13.90
C ASP A 750 -25.09 -3.95 14.98
N THR A 751 -23.90 -4.40 14.62
CA THR A 751 -23.00 -5.12 15.51
C THR A 751 -21.58 -4.54 15.42
N GLN A 752 -20.71 -4.91 16.37
CA GLN A 752 -19.29 -4.57 16.32
C GLN A 752 -18.49 -5.39 15.28
N ASP A 753 -19.15 -6.27 14.53
CA ASP A 753 -18.50 -7.12 13.52
C ASP A 753 -18.48 -6.39 12.16
N LEU A 754 -17.28 -6.15 11.65
CA LEU A 754 -17.10 -5.52 10.33
C LEU A 754 -17.72 -6.31 9.16
N SER A 755 -17.97 -7.59 9.33
CA SER A 755 -18.52 -8.44 8.26
C SER A 755 -20.03 -8.24 8.02
N SER A 756 -20.76 -7.68 8.98
CA SER A 756 -22.20 -7.48 8.92
C SER A 756 -22.61 -6.03 8.66
N GLN A 757 -21.67 -5.17 8.36
CA GLN A 757 -21.95 -3.75 8.10
C GLN A 757 -22.49 -3.50 6.69
N THR A 758 -23.41 -2.55 6.59
CA THR A 758 -23.88 -1.98 5.34
C THR A 758 -23.38 -0.54 5.20
N ARG A 759 -23.03 -0.14 3.99
CA ARG A 759 -22.60 1.22 3.70
C ARG A 759 -23.31 1.75 2.49
N VAL A 760 -23.97 2.88 2.70
CA VAL A 760 -24.67 3.65 1.67
C VAL A 760 -24.05 5.03 1.56
N GLY A 761 -24.39 5.79 0.54
CA GLY A 761 -23.88 7.16 0.40
C GLY A 761 -24.23 7.82 -0.93
N TRP A 762 -23.66 9.01 -1.13
CA TRP A 762 -23.71 9.79 -2.36
C TRP A 762 -22.33 9.89 -2.97
N SER A 763 -22.24 9.70 -4.29
CA SER A 763 -20.98 9.77 -5.04
C SER A 763 -19.93 8.75 -4.61
N THR A 764 -20.35 7.53 -4.27
CA THR A 764 -19.42 6.50 -3.78
C THR A 764 -19.56 5.18 -4.49
N TRP A 765 -18.44 4.47 -4.51
CA TRP A 765 -18.29 3.07 -4.90
C TRP A 765 -17.00 2.55 -4.27
N SER A 766 -16.81 1.23 -4.28
CA SER A 766 -15.68 0.60 -3.59
C SER A 766 -14.34 1.27 -3.93
N GLY A 767 -13.59 1.69 -2.91
CA GLY A 767 -12.29 2.36 -3.02
C GLY A 767 -12.34 3.89 -3.19
N VAL A 768 -13.48 4.49 -3.50
CA VAL A 768 -13.60 5.96 -3.76
C VAL A 768 -13.32 6.82 -2.53
N ARG A 769 -13.55 6.28 -1.37
CA ARG A 769 -13.42 7.02 -0.11
C ARG A 769 -12.04 7.70 0.09
N ALA A 770 -10.98 7.06 -0.37
CA ALA A 770 -9.62 7.58 -0.30
C ALA A 770 -9.17 8.30 -1.58
N ASP A 771 -10.03 8.36 -2.59
CA ASP A 771 -9.74 8.91 -3.91
C ASP A 771 -10.56 10.20 -4.15
N PRO A 772 -10.22 11.34 -3.55
CA PRO A 772 -11.04 12.56 -3.62
C PRO A 772 -11.28 13.07 -5.03
N TRP A 773 -10.37 12.77 -5.96
CA TRP A 773 -10.54 13.10 -7.39
C TRP A 773 -11.72 12.39 -8.08
N ARG A 774 -12.39 11.46 -7.39
CA ARG A 774 -13.58 10.74 -7.89
C ARG A 774 -14.88 11.16 -7.21
N TRP A 775 -14.80 12.07 -6.26
CA TRP A 775 -15.98 12.55 -5.52
C TRP A 775 -16.92 13.35 -6.40
N GLY A 776 -18.18 13.47 -5.97
CA GLY A 776 -19.17 14.28 -6.62
C GLY A 776 -18.84 15.77 -6.60
N ASN A 777 -19.53 16.53 -7.43
CA ASN A 777 -19.34 17.95 -7.58
C ASN A 777 -20.42 18.74 -6.88
N ALA A 778 -20.06 19.70 -6.05
CA ALA A 778 -20.98 20.66 -5.43
C ALA A 778 -20.71 22.08 -5.95
N ILE A 779 -21.80 22.78 -6.27
CA ILE A 779 -21.77 24.16 -6.78
C ILE A 779 -22.39 25.07 -5.71
N LEU A 780 -21.67 26.14 -5.37
CA LEU A 780 -22.12 27.17 -4.40
C LEU A 780 -22.27 28.51 -5.13
N PRO A 781 -23.39 28.75 -5.85
CA PRO A 781 -23.49 29.85 -6.82
C PRO A 781 -23.35 31.25 -6.20
N ASP A 782 -23.75 31.43 -4.95
CA ASP A 782 -23.73 32.72 -4.26
C ASP A 782 -22.52 32.92 -3.35
N LEU A 783 -21.57 31.98 -3.36
CA LEU A 783 -20.31 32.11 -2.62
C LEU A 783 -19.30 32.90 -3.46
N THR A 784 -18.72 33.94 -2.85
CA THR A 784 -17.68 34.71 -3.51
C THR A 784 -16.42 33.85 -3.70
N ALA A 785 -16.02 33.66 -4.96
CA ALA A 785 -14.78 32.92 -5.27
C ALA A 785 -13.55 33.61 -4.68
N ARG A 786 -12.69 32.82 -4.05
CA ARG A 786 -11.41 33.28 -3.52
C ARG A 786 -10.28 32.52 -4.20
N PRO A 787 -9.10 33.14 -4.37
CA PRO A 787 -7.91 32.43 -4.84
C PRO A 787 -7.59 31.23 -3.93
N SER A 788 -6.98 30.21 -4.50
CA SER A 788 -6.42 29.11 -3.73
C SER A 788 -5.40 29.63 -2.71
N ALA A 789 -5.50 29.15 -1.49
CA ALA A 789 -4.59 29.46 -0.38
C ALA A 789 -4.40 28.18 0.45
N PRO A 790 -3.70 27.19 -0.10
CA PRO A 790 -3.58 25.88 0.52
C PRO A 790 -2.83 25.99 1.85
N LYS A 791 -3.33 25.31 2.86
CA LYS A 791 -2.66 25.15 4.15
C LYS A 791 -1.71 23.96 4.07
N ALA A 792 -0.57 24.09 4.75
CA ALA A 792 0.33 22.96 4.90
C ALA A 792 -0.38 21.79 5.61
N PRO A 793 -0.18 20.54 5.18
CA PRO A 793 -0.65 19.37 5.90
C PRO A 793 -0.13 19.37 7.33
N ILE A 794 -0.94 18.94 8.29
CA ILE A 794 -0.47 18.66 9.63
C ILE A 794 0.16 17.29 9.61
N MET A 795 1.49 17.25 9.78
CA MET A 795 2.24 16.01 9.81
C MET A 795 1.92 15.23 11.08
N PRO A 796 1.83 13.88 11.00
CA PRO A 796 1.60 13.05 12.18
C PRO A 796 2.74 13.21 13.19
N ASP A 797 2.41 13.09 14.49
CA ASP A 797 3.40 13.16 15.57
C ASP A 797 4.27 11.89 15.60
N THR A 798 5.40 11.95 14.92
CA THR A 798 6.37 10.84 14.86
C THR A 798 7.07 10.61 16.21
N ALA A 799 7.02 11.56 17.14
CA ALA A 799 7.65 11.42 18.45
C ALA A 799 6.85 10.49 19.40
N ALA A 800 5.57 10.29 19.11
CA ALA A 800 4.74 9.35 19.87
C ALA A 800 5.00 7.89 19.52
N GLN A 801 5.79 7.61 18.48
CA GLN A 801 6.06 6.26 18.02
C GLN A 801 7.05 5.54 18.89
N SER A 802 6.63 4.39 19.26
CA SER A 802 7.48 3.44 19.90
C SER A 802 8.21 2.60 18.90
N VAL A 803 9.44 2.92 18.71
CA VAL A 803 10.39 2.05 18.03
C VAL A 803 10.67 0.85 18.93
N ASN A 804 10.75 -0.35 18.35
CA ASN A 804 11.20 -1.57 19.00
C ASN A 804 10.17 -2.26 19.91
N SER A 805 9.38 -3.14 19.30
CA SER A 805 8.59 -4.11 20.06
C SER A 805 9.47 -5.16 20.73
N PRO A 806 8.95 -5.84 21.78
CA PRO A 806 9.65 -6.96 22.40
C PRO A 806 10.08 -8.04 21.40
N GLN A 807 9.25 -8.31 20.41
CA GLN A 807 9.49 -9.38 19.44
C GLN A 807 10.60 -9.00 18.44
N THR A 808 10.61 -7.74 17.97
CA THR A 808 11.71 -7.21 17.14
C THR A 808 13.05 -7.25 17.89
N ILE A 809 13.07 -6.91 19.20
CA ILE A 809 14.28 -6.98 20.01
C ILE A 809 14.76 -8.41 20.17
N LEU A 810 13.83 -9.35 20.44
CA LEU A 810 14.14 -10.77 20.53
C LEU A 810 14.73 -11.29 19.21
N GLN A 811 14.10 -10.97 18.08
CA GLN A 811 14.58 -11.33 16.73
C GLN A 811 16.01 -10.85 16.51
N SER A 812 16.27 -9.55 16.78
CA SER A 812 17.60 -8.96 16.66
C SER A 812 18.67 -9.67 17.52
N SER A 813 18.29 -10.11 18.71
CA SER A 813 19.21 -10.85 19.59
C SER A 813 19.55 -12.25 19.08
N MET A 814 18.75 -12.81 18.18
CA MET A 814 18.94 -14.15 17.60
C MET A 814 19.69 -14.13 16.27
N ASP A 815 19.36 -13.20 15.37
CA ASP A 815 19.92 -13.19 14.00
C ASP A 815 20.93 -12.06 13.75
N GLY A 816 21.09 -11.13 14.70
CA GLY A 816 22.08 -10.04 14.61
C GLY A 816 21.72 -8.90 13.69
N VAL A 817 20.51 -8.89 13.11
CA VAL A 817 19.98 -7.73 12.38
C VAL A 817 19.50 -6.71 13.40
N ALA A 818 20.00 -5.49 13.34
CA ALA A 818 19.65 -4.46 14.30
C ALA A 818 18.15 -4.08 14.20
N PRO A 819 17.47 -3.82 15.33
CA PRO A 819 16.08 -3.39 15.33
C PRO A 819 15.86 -2.21 14.38
N GLY A 820 14.72 -2.19 13.68
CA GLY A 820 14.36 -1.12 12.73
C GLY A 820 15.19 -1.06 11.45
N GLY A 821 16.06 -2.03 11.19
CA GLY A 821 16.97 -2.00 10.04
C GLY A 821 18.05 -0.90 10.14
N TYR A 822 18.25 -0.33 11.33
CA TYR A 822 19.32 0.63 11.61
C TYR A 822 20.71 -0.01 11.60
N ALA A 823 21.75 0.80 11.67
CA ALA A 823 23.10 0.30 11.86
C ALA A 823 23.23 -0.41 13.22
N ALA A 824 23.96 -1.52 13.25
CA ALA A 824 24.21 -2.21 14.51
C ALA A 824 25.18 -1.38 15.38
N LEU A 825 24.86 -1.20 16.65
CA LEU A 825 25.80 -0.62 17.61
C LEU A 825 27.02 -1.53 17.77
N PRO A 826 28.24 -0.96 17.86
CA PRO A 826 29.44 -1.76 18.10
C PRO A 826 29.31 -2.61 19.38
N ASP A 827 29.82 -3.83 19.31
CA ASP A 827 29.79 -4.78 20.41
C ASP A 827 30.26 -4.18 21.73
N GLY A 828 29.46 -4.40 22.77
CA GLY A 828 29.74 -3.93 24.11
C GLY A 828 29.50 -2.45 24.33
N THR A 829 28.84 -1.75 23.40
CA THR A 829 28.33 -0.38 23.64
C THR A 829 27.34 -0.38 24.79
N VAL A 830 26.47 -1.37 24.84
CA VAL A 830 25.56 -1.67 25.96
C VAL A 830 25.68 -3.15 26.31
N LYS A 831 25.52 -3.49 27.59
CA LYS A 831 25.49 -4.88 28.08
C LYS A 831 24.54 -5.01 29.28
N ILE A 832 23.81 -6.10 29.34
CA ILE A 832 23.12 -6.53 30.57
C ILE A 832 24.20 -7.09 31.52
N LYS A 833 24.40 -6.40 32.66
CA LYS A 833 25.43 -6.79 33.65
C LYS A 833 24.84 -7.69 34.74
N LYS A 834 23.66 -7.37 35.20
CA LYS A 834 22.97 -8.12 36.24
C LYS A 834 21.45 -7.98 36.08
N VAL A 835 20.74 -9.08 36.27
CA VAL A 835 19.30 -9.09 36.35
C VAL A 835 18.90 -9.74 37.68
N THR A 836 17.91 -9.15 38.34
CA THR A 836 17.28 -9.73 39.53
C THR A 836 15.77 -9.62 39.36
N ALA A 837 15.08 -10.70 39.53
CA ALA A 837 13.62 -10.77 39.44
C ALA A 837 13.03 -11.22 40.79
N THR A 838 11.91 -10.59 41.17
CA THR A 838 11.07 -10.94 42.30
C THR A 838 9.62 -10.94 41.83
N ASN A 839 8.69 -11.37 42.67
CA ASN A 839 7.27 -11.34 42.32
C ASN A 839 6.67 -9.93 42.19
N SER A 840 7.40 -8.89 42.60
CA SER A 840 6.92 -7.49 42.55
C SER A 840 7.70 -6.58 41.62
N LYS A 841 8.86 -7.02 41.18
CA LYS A 841 9.72 -6.19 40.26
C LYS A 841 10.81 -7.01 39.58
N VAL A 842 11.22 -6.53 38.42
CA VAL A 842 12.44 -6.92 37.72
C VAL A 842 13.41 -5.74 37.77
N SER A 843 14.67 -5.98 38.12
CA SER A 843 15.71 -4.96 38.10
C SER A 843 16.83 -5.39 37.17
N VAL A 844 17.29 -4.49 36.28
CA VAL A 844 18.37 -4.73 35.33
C VAL A 844 19.45 -3.66 35.50
N GLU A 845 20.68 -4.10 35.70
CA GLU A 845 21.86 -3.25 35.65
C GLU A 845 22.43 -3.25 34.22
N LEU A 846 22.35 -2.10 33.54
CA LEU A 846 22.92 -1.90 32.22
C LEU A 846 24.28 -1.23 32.34
N LYS A 847 25.29 -1.84 31.71
CA LYS A 847 26.59 -1.24 31.49
C LYS A 847 26.62 -0.51 30.17
N VAL A 848 26.99 0.76 30.13
CA VAL A 848 26.91 1.64 28.98
C VAL A 848 28.24 2.33 28.74
N LYS A 849 28.81 2.17 27.53
CA LYS A 849 30.06 2.85 27.14
C LYS A 849 29.83 4.22 26.50
N LYS A 850 28.66 4.46 25.94
CA LYS A 850 28.28 5.70 25.27
C LYS A 850 26.82 6.01 25.61
N SER A 851 26.50 7.29 25.75
CA SER A 851 25.13 7.74 26.05
C SER A 851 24.14 7.34 24.95
N GLY A 852 22.94 7.00 25.35
CA GLY A 852 21.84 6.60 24.46
C GLY A 852 20.57 6.39 25.26
N THR A 853 19.51 5.92 24.60
CA THR A 853 18.23 5.62 25.20
C THR A 853 18.06 4.11 25.28
N ALA A 854 17.73 3.61 26.47
CA ALA A 854 17.35 2.21 26.69
C ALA A 854 15.83 2.13 26.83
N ARG A 855 15.21 1.22 26.12
CA ARG A 855 13.84 0.77 26.35
C ARG A 855 13.91 -0.69 26.78
N VAL A 856 13.26 -0.99 27.89
CA VAL A 856 13.37 -2.30 28.54
C VAL A 856 11.97 -2.85 28.75
N PHE A 857 11.80 -4.12 28.34
CA PHE A 857 10.55 -4.85 28.50
C PHE A 857 10.76 -6.10 29.35
N VAL A 858 9.77 -6.43 30.17
CA VAL A 858 9.52 -7.79 30.66
C VAL A 858 8.39 -8.37 29.82
N TRP A 859 8.68 -9.43 29.08
CA TRP A 859 7.76 -10.05 28.12
C TRP A 859 7.58 -11.53 28.43
N ASP A 860 6.30 -11.98 28.51
CA ASP A 860 5.98 -13.38 28.88
C ASP A 860 5.92 -14.33 27.68
N GLY A 861 6.09 -13.81 26.47
CA GLY A 861 5.97 -14.54 25.21
C GLY A 861 4.75 -14.11 24.38
N GLU A 862 3.79 -13.43 25.01
CA GLU A 862 2.57 -12.93 24.37
C GLU A 862 2.30 -11.46 24.69
N ARG A 863 2.62 -10.99 25.91
CA ARG A 863 2.29 -9.66 26.42
C ARG A 863 3.48 -8.99 27.09
N VAL A 864 3.47 -7.66 27.02
CA VAL A 864 4.36 -6.83 27.84
C VAL A 864 3.84 -6.84 29.28
N VAL A 865 4.61 -7.41 30.20
CA VAL A 865 4.29 -7.50 31.62
C VAL A 865 4.69 -6.22 32.35
N ALA A 866 5.80 -5.60 31.93
CA ALA A 866 6.26 -4.32 32.43
C ALA A 866 7.24 -3.70 31.43
N GLU A 867 7.27 -2.38 31.36
CA GLU A 867 8.22 -1.65 30.53
C GLU A 867 8.77 -0.40 31.21
N THR A 868 9.90 0.08 30.73
CA THR A 868 10.47 1.36 31.12
C THR A 868 11.39 1.91 30.04
N THR A 869 11.42 3.21 29.88
CA THR A 869 12.35 3.92 28.99
C THR A 869 13.23 4.87 29.79
N ALA A 870 14.52 4.89 29.51
CA ALA A 870 15.47 5.76 30.18
C ALA A 870 16.62 6.22 29.29
N SER A 871 16.95 7.50 29.35
CA SER A 871 18.20 8.02 28.82
C SER A 871 19.35 7.69 29.75
N LEU A 872 20.40 7.06 29.23
CA LEU A 872 21.55 6.58 29.96
C LEU A 872 22.83 7.28 29.47
N SER A 873 23.58 7.84 30.38
CA SER A 873 24.93 8.41 30.12
C SER A 873 26.05 7.62 30.82
N LYS A 874 25.67 6.72 31.72
CA LYS A 874 26.57 5.85 32.51
C LYS A 874 25.81 4.58 32.94
N ASP A 875 26.54 3.63 33.49
CA ASP A 875 25.95 2.41 34.09
C ASP A 875 24.80 2.79 35.05
N ARG A 876 23.67 2.11 34.90
CA ARG A 876 22.47 2.37 35.70
C ARG A 876 21.65 1.11 35.90
N THR A 877 21.07 1.00 37.10
CA THR A 877 20.02 0.00 37.38
C THR A 877 18.65 0.60 37.08
N LEU A 878 17.90 -0.07 36.20
CA LEU A 878 16.50 0.24 35.94
C LEU A 878 15.64 -0.77 36.68
N VAL A 879 14.48 -0.31 37.18
CA VAL A 879 13.53 -1.11 37.96
C VAL A 879 12.19 -1.08 37.23
N LEU A 880 11.66 -2.26 36.93
CA LEU A 880 10.36 -2.47 36.33
C LEU A 880 9.44 -3.07 37.40
N PRO A 881 8.49 -2.30 37.94
CA PRO A 881 7.49 -2.85 38.85
C PRO A 881 6.56 -3.82 38.11
N LEU A 882 6.12 -4.88 38.80
CA LEU A 882 5.18 -5.84 38.26
C LEU A 882 3.82 -5.69 38.96
N ASN A 883 2.75 -5.73 38.19
CA ASN A 883 1.37 -5.76 38.70
C ASN A 883 0.89 -7.19 39.00
N GLY A 884 1.73 -7.99 39.67
CA GLY A 884 1.47 -9.40 39.94
C GLY A 884 2.70 -10.28 39.94
N ALA A 885 2.54 -11.59 40.04
CA ALA A 885 3.65 -12.53 39.97
C ALA A 885 4.27 -12.54 38.56
N LEU A 886 5.59 -12.67 38.49
CA LEU A 886 6.30 -12.81 37.21
C LEU A 886 5.85 -14.11 36.51
N PRO A 887 5.30 -14.07 35.30
CA PRO A 887 4.93 -15.27 34.56
C PRO A 887 6.15 -16.16 34.26
N ALA A 888 5.95 -17.48 34.31
CA ALA A 888 7.01 -18.44 34.02
C ALA A 888 7.42 -18.34 32.54
N GLY A 889 8.73 -18.39 32.30
CA GLY A 889 9.25 -18.29 30.91
C GLY A 889 9.47 -16.89 30.41
N SER A 890 9.14 -15.84 31.17
CA SER A 890 9.36 -14.45 30.81
C SER A 890 10.81 -14.14 30.43
N SER A 891 10.98 -13.17 29.57
CA SER A 891 12.26 -12.64 29.13
C SER A 891 12.37 -11.14 29.42
N LEU A 892 13.56 -10.69 29.75
CA LEU A 892 13.93 -9.28 29.78
C LEU A 892 14.55 -8.94 28.44
N LEU A 893 13.99 -7.94 27.76
CA LEU A 893 14.42 -7.48 26.46
C LEU A 893 14.84 -6.03 26.57
N VAL A 894 15.95 -5.67 25.94
CA VAL A 894 16.49 -4.30 25.96
C VAL A 894 16.77 -3.85 24.55
N SER A 895 16.10 -2.79 24.10
CA SER A 895 16.54 -1.98 22.97
C SER A 895 17.44 -0.86 23.48
N TYR A 896 18.52 -0.60 22.76
CA TYR A 896 19.39 0.53 23.01
C TYR A 896 19.64 1.32 21.75
N GLU A 897 19.33 2.61 21.77
CA GLU A 897 19.39 3.50 20.63
C GLU A 897 20.41 4.60 20.84
N ARG A 898 21.17 4.94 19.81
CA ARG A 898 22.11 6.03 19.79
C ARG A 898 22.28 6.61 18.38
N GLY A 899 21.64 7.73 18.12
CA GLY A 899 21.54 8.25 16.74
C GLY A 899 20.91 7.20 15.82
N ASP A 900 21.52 6.97 14.68
CA ASP A 900 21.04 6.02 13.66
C ASP A 900 21.52 4.57 13.88
N ALA A 901 21.88 4.21 15.11
CA ALA A 901 22.35 2.86 15.43
C ALA A 901 21.60 2.29 16.64
N THR A 902 21.29 1.01 16.56
CA THR A 902 20.49 0.30 17.57
C THR A 902 21.13 -1.04 17.97
N ALA A 903 20.74 -1.56 19.12
CA ALA A 903 21.08 -2.91 19.55
C ALA A 903 19.91 -3.54 20.30
N GLY A 904 19.64 -4.81 20.03
CA GLY A 904 18.69 -5.64 20.76
C GLY A 904 19.43 -6.63 21.67
N LEU A 905 19.02 -6.71 22.95
CA LEU A 905 19.58 -7.66 23.92
C LEU A 905 18.44 -8.44 24.57
N ALA A 906 18.64 -9.73 24.78
CA ALA A 906 17.68 -10.59 25.47
C ALA A 906 18.31 -11.31 26.66
N HIS A 907 17.54 -11.48 27.74
CA HIS A 907 17.91 -12.25 28.91
C HIS A 907 16.70 -13.03 29.43
N LYS A 908 16.78 -14.36 29.50
CA LYS A 908 15.71 -15.19 29.99
C LYS A 908 15.59 -15.05 31.53
N LEU A 909 14.42 -14.69 32.02
CA LEU A 909 14.13 -14.65 33.46
C LEU A 909 13.88 -16.07 33.98
N ARG A 910 14.45 -16.39 35.13
CA ARG A 910 14.34 -17.73 35.76
C ARG A 910 13.44 -17.65 36.97
#